data_d6671ce386dbf5a0b7068ff3ebfa3bdc
#
_entry.id   d6671ce386dbf5a0b7068ff3ebfa3bdc
#
_cell.length_a   1.000
_cell.length_b   1.000
_cell.length_c   1.000
_cell.angle_alpha   90.00
_cell.angle_beta   90.00
_cell.angle_gamma   90.00
#
_symmetry.space_group_name_H-M   'P 1'
#
loop_
_entity.id
_entity.type
_entity.pdbx_description
1 polymer ?
#
loop_
_entity_poly.entity_id
_entity_poly.type
_entity_poly.pdbx_seq_one_letter_code
_entity_poly.pdbx_strand_id
1 'polypeptide(L)'
;MSKAICHQIAQELNVRPEQVIAAVTLIDDGNTVPFIARYRKEVTGGLDDTQLRNLDSRLAYLREMDDRRQTILKSIQEQGKLTPELEQAILSADSKNRLEDLYLPYKPKRRTKGQIAIEAGLEPLADTLWTKPNTDPESEAAKYINAEKGVADSKAALDGARAIMMERIAEDANLLEKIRQHLNRNAEIVSRVVEGKEQAGEKFKDYFDHREPISKAPSHRALAMLRGRNEGFLTLTLNADPELEESARQSYCETLIAEHYGIHLSQATADAWRKQVISWAWKIKISMHMETELMSAMKERAEIEAIEVFATNLKDLLMAAPAGPRATLGLDPGLRTGCKVAVVDATGKVLATDTIYPHAPQHQYDRAMQSIALLVKKFNVDLIAIGNGTASRETDAFAADLIKRGNLKVQKIMVSEAGASVYSASELAAKEFPNLDVSLRGAVSIARRLQDPLAELVKIDPKSIGVGQYQHDVSQTLLAKRLDAIVEDCVNAVGVDVNTASAALLTRVAGLSAALAQNIVDYRDENGRFESRSALKKVPRLGPKAFEQCAGFLRIMDGKNPLDASAVHPEAYPVVKTIAEKNSKDLKALIGNTEFLRTLRAVDYTDENFGVPTVTDIIKELDKPGRDPRPEFKTATFAEGIHEVSDLEVGMVLEGVVSNVANFGAFVDIGVHQDGLVHISALTDRFISDPREVVKAGDIVKVKVMEVDVQRKRIALSMRLNDEPGQDNRSQRSAAPRGGQERRAPRRDEPQGNSLGGAMGGAFAAAFAKAKK
;
A
#
# COMPACT_ATOMS: atom_id res chain seq x y z
N MET A 1 -11.96 -16.58 23.58
CA MET A 1 -11.98 -15.40 22.70
C MET A 1 -12.78 -14.28 23.38
N SER A 2 -12.21 -13.08 23.48
CA SER A 2 -12.93 -11.95 24.08
C SER A 2 -14.06 -11.49 23.15
N LYS A 3 -15.31 -11.66 23.57
CA LYS A 3 -16.47 -11.12 22.85
C LYS A 3 -16.33 -9.62 22.59
N ALA A 4 -15.62 -8.90 23.47
CA ALA A 4 -15.36 -7.48 23.35
C ALA A 4 -14.57 -7.14 22.06
N ILE A 5 -13.53 -7.89 21.74
CA ILE A 5 -12.73 -7.71 20.50
C ILE A 5 -13.63 -7.86 19.27
N CYS A 6 -14.47 -8.90 19.22
CA CYS A 6 -15.37 -9.10 18.07
C CYS A 6 -16.40 -7.97 17.94
N HIS A 7 -16.94 -7.47 19.05
CA HIS A 7 -17.86 -6.33 19.02
C HIS A 7 -17.18 -5.05 18.54
N GLN A 8 -15.96 -4.79 18.98
CA GLN A 8 -15.19 -3.63 18.54
C GLN A 8 -14.93 -3.69 17.03
N ILE A 9 -14.44 -4.83 16.51
CA ILE A 9 -14.21 -5.02 15.08
C ILE A 9 -15.50 -4.83 14.28
N ALA A 10 -16.63 -5.36 14.80
CA ALA A 10 -17.94 -5.22 14.15
C ALA A 10 -18.35 -3.75 14.01
N GLN A 11 -18.14 -2.94 15.03
CA GLN A 11 -18.39 -1.49 14.98
C GLN A 11 -17.48 -0.79 13.97
N GLU A 12 -16.17 -1.10 13.98
CA GLU A 12 -15.19 -0.52 13.07
C GLU A 12 -15.48 -0.84 11.59
N LEU A 13 -15.93 -2.07 11.31
CA LEU A 13 -16.27 -2.54 9.95
C LEU A 13 -17.73 -2.25 9.55
N ASN A 14 -18.53 -1.68 10.45
CA ASN A 14 -19.97 -1.46 10.26
C ASN A 14 -20.73 -2.71 9.84
N VAL A 15 -20.48 -3.83 10.55
CA VAL A 15 -21.12 -5.14 10.35
C VAL A 15 -21.68 -5.68 11.68
N ARG A 16 -22.44 -6.76 11.63
CA ARG A 16 -23.01 -7.35 12.84
C ARG A 16 -21.94 -8.16 13.61
N PRO A 17 -21.96 -8.15 14.95
CA PRO A 17 -21.01 -8.92 15.77
C PRO A 17 -20.98 -10.42 15.45
N GLU A 18 -22.12 -11.02 15.12
CA GLU A 18 -22.22 -12.44 14.78
C GLU A 18 -21.41 -12.79 13.52
N GLN A 19 -21.40 -11.88 12.53
CA GLN A 19 -20.59 -12.04 11.31
C GLN A 19 -19.09 -12.08 11.63
N VAL A 20 -18.65 -11.20 12.53
CA VAL A 20 -17.24 -11.15 12.96
C VAL A 20 -16.88 -12.40 13.76
N ILE A 21 -17.74 -12.84 14.70
CA ILE A 21 -17.51 -14.05 15.51
C ILE A 21 -17.37 -15.26 14.59
N ALA A 22 -18.26 -15.40 13.61
CA ALA A 22 -18.23 -16.50 12.66
C ALA A 22 -16.95 -16.48 11.80
N ALA A 23 -16.56 -15.31 11.29
CA ALA A 23 -15.35 -15.14 10.50
C ALA A 23 -14.09 -15.45 11.32
N VAL A 24 -14.01 -14.95 12.55
CA VAL A 24 -12.87 -15.22 13.46
C VAL A 24 -12.78 -16.71 13.78
N THR A 25 -13.89 -17.38 14.00
CA THR A 25 -13.90 -18.85 14.23
C THR A 25 -13.31 -19.59 13.02
N LEU A 26 -13.73 -19.23 11.81
CA LEU A 26 -13.20 -19.84 10.59
C LEU A 26 -11.70 -19.56 10.41
N ILE A 27 -11.23 -18.35 10.70
CA ILE A 27 -9.79 -17.98 10.64
C ILE A 27 -9.00 -18.80 11.67
N ASP A 28 -9.48 -18.90 12.90
CA ASP A 28 -8.84 -19.67 13.98
C ASP A 28 -8.79 -21.17 13.67
N ASP A 29 -9.78 -21.68 12.94
CA ASP A 29 -9.79 -23.05 12.40
C ASP A 29 -8.81 -23.21 11.22
N GLY A 30 -8.11 -22.14 10.82
CA GLY A 30 -7.07 -22.13 9.77
C GLY A 30 -7.63 -22.12 8.35
N ASN A 31 -8.82 -21.58 8.16
CA ASN A 31 -9.34 -21.30 6.82
C ASN A 31 -8.70 -20.02 6.27
N THR A 32 -8.42 -20.01 4.98
CA THR A 32 -7.82 -18.86 4.29
C THR A 32 -8.89 -17.80 3.98
N VAL A 33 -8.47 -16.53 3.91
CA VAL A 33 -9.39 -15.42 3.59
C VAL A 33 -10.08 -15.61 2.24
N PRO A 34 -9.40 -15.98 1.13
CA PRO A 34 -10.09 -16.23 -0.15
C PRO A 34 -11.14 -17.33 -0.07
N PHE A 35 -10.86 -18.41 0.67
CA PHE A 35 -11.83 -19.50 0.86
C PHE A 35 -13.07 -19.04 1.65
N ILE A 36 -12.89 -18.32 2.74
CA ILE A 36 -13.99 -17.78 3.55
C ILE A 36 -14.85 -16.84 2.71
N ALA A 37 -14.21 -15.88 2.02
CA ALA A 37 -14.91 -14.89 1.20
C ALA A 37 -15.77 -15.51 0.11
N ARG A 38 -15.31 -16.61 -0.48
CA ARG A 38 -15.99 -17.21 -1.63
C ARG A 38 -16.92 -18.35 -1.25
N TYR A 39 -16.55 -19.21 -0.31
CA TYR A 39 -17.25 -20.47 -0.04
C TYR A 39 -17.89 -20.57 1.34
N ARG A 40 -17.83 -19.52 2.16
CA ARG A 40 -18.44 -19.49 3.52
C ARG A 40 -19.31 -18.24 3.74
N LYS A 41 -19.93 -17.74 2.66
CA LYS A 41 -20.77 -16.53 2.68
C LYS A 41 -21.96 -16.62 3.63
N GLU A 42 -22.62 -17.76 3.69
CA GLU A 42 -23.74 -17.98 4.61
C GLU A 42 -23.31 -17.85 6.06
N VAL A 43 -22.18 -18.44 6.40
CA VAL A 43 -21.65 -18.45 7.77
C VAL A 43 -21.23 -17.04 8.21
N THR A 44 -20.60 -16.28 7.32
CA THR A 44 -20.11 -14.92 7.60
C THR A 44 -21.13 -13.83 7.30
N GLY A 45 -22.32 -14.19 6.79
CA GLY A 45 -23.33 -13.22 6.38
C GLY A 45 -22.87 -12.32 5.23
N GLY A 46 -21.99 -12.83 4.35
CA GLY A 46 -21.57 -12.19 3.11
C GLY A 46 -20.39 -11.21 3.24
N LEU A 47 -19.53 -11.36 4.25
CA LEU A 47 -18.30 -10.56 4.32
C LEU A 47 -17.42 -10.81 3.08
N ASP A 48 -17.00 -9.73 2.45
CA ASP A 48 -16.10 -9.79 1.28
C ASP A 48 -14.63 -9.96 1.69
N ASP A 49 -13.77 -10.15 0.70
CA ASP A 49 -12.32 -10.32 0.87
C ASP A 49 -11.65 -9.11 1.54
N THR A 50 -12.06 -7.90 1.18
CA THR A 50 -11.53 -6.66 1.77
C THR A 50 -11.92 -6.55 3.25
N GLN A 51 -13.19 -6.81 3.58
CA GLN A 51 -13.67 -6.81 4.96
C GLN A 51 -12.96 -7.89 5.80
N LEU A 52 -12.76 -9.08 5.24
CA LEU A 52 -12.07 -10.18 5.92
C LEU A 52 -10.56 -9.91 6.12
N ARG A 53 -9.88 -9.28 5.15
CA ARG A 53 -8.48 -8.84 5.32
C ARG A 53 -8.33 -7.77 6.40
N ASN A 54 -9.25 -6.80 6.42
CA ASN A 54 -9.28 -5.78 7.46
C ASN A 54 -9.56 -6.39 8.84
N LEU A 55 -10.52 -7.33 8.91
CA LEU A 55 -10.83 -8.07 10.12
C LEU A 55 -9.61 -8.85 10.63
N ASP A 56 -8.93 -9.62 9.79
CA ASP A 56 -7.74 -10.40 10.16
C ASP A 56 -6.63 -9.51 10.71
N SER A 57 -6.35 -8.41 10.02
CA SER A 57 -5.33 -7.44 10.45
C SER A 57 -5.70 -6.78 11.78
N ARG A 58 -6.96 -6.39 11.94
CA ARG A 58 -7.45 -5.75 13.16
C ARG A 58 -7.52 -6.72 14.33
N LEU A 59 -7.90 -7.96 14.07
CA LEU A 59 -7.91 -9.05 15.06
C LEU A 59 -6.51 -9.29 15.63
N ALA A 60 -5.50 -9.37 14.77
CA ALA A 60 -4.11 -9.54 15.19
C ALA A 60 -3.66 -8.39 16.10
N TYR A 61 -3.95 -7.13 15.71
CA TYR A 61 -3.64 -5.95 16.52
C TYR A 61 -4.32 -5.96 17.89
N LEU A 62 -5.63 -6.25 17.93
CA LEU A 62 -6.39 -6.23 19.19
C LEU A 62 -6.01 -7.38 20.12
N ARG A 63 -5.64 -8.54 19.57
CA ARG A 63 -5.08 -9.66 20.35
C ARG A 63 -3.75 -9.28 20.97
N GLU A 64 -2.82 -8.70 20.21
CA GLU A 64 -1.54 -8.22 20.72
C GLU A 64 -1.73 -7.15 21.82
N MET A 65 -2.70 -6.25 21.61
CA MET A 65 -3.05 -5.24 22.63
C MET A 65 -3.62 -5.87 23.89
N ASP A 66 -4.45 -6.90 23.78
CA ASP A 66 -5.01 -7.61 24.93
C ASP A 66 -3.95 -8.40 25.71
N ASP A 67 -3.06 -9.09 25.02
CA ASP A 67 -1.90 -9.77 25.61
C ASP A 67 -1.00 -8.76 26.38
N ARG A 68 -0.78 -7.59 25.79
CA ARG A 68 -0.04 -6.50 26.43
C ARG A 68 -0.77 -6.00 27.68
N ARG A 69 -2.09 -5.85 27.60
CA ARG A 69 -2.95 -5.44 28.73
C ARG A 69 -2.83 -6.42 29.91
N GLN A 70 -2.93 -7.71 29.63
CA GLN A 70 -2.77 -8.75 30.65
C GLN A 70 -1.37 -8.73 31.29
N THR A 71 -0.34 -8.52 30.49
CA THR A 71 1.05 -8.39 30.97
C THR A 71 1.20 -7.19 31.91
N ILE A 72 0.59 -6.04 31.59
CA ILE A 72 0.63 -4.83 32.38
C ILE A 72 -0.12 -5.04 33.70
N LEU A 73 -1.35 -5.57 33.65
CA LEU A 73 -2.14 -5.87 34.85
C LEU A 73 -1.38 -6.77 35.83
N LYS A 74 -0.80 -7.85 35.31
CA LYS A 74 0.01 -8.77 36.10
C LYS A 74 1.21 -8.06 36.74
N SER A 75 1.94 -7.25 35.99
CA SER A 75 3.11 -6.50 36.51
C SER A 75 2.74 -5.51 37.62
N ILE A 76 1.61 -4.82 37.51
CA ILE A 76 1.15 -3.86 38.53
C ILE A 76 0.62 -4.61 39.76
N GLN A 77 -0.06 -5.74 39.56
CA GLN A 77 -0.57 -6.60 40.64
C GLN A 77 0.60 -7.19 41.47
N GLU A 78 1.66 -7.66 40.82
CA GLU A 78 2.87 -8.17 41.47
C GLU A 78 3.57 -7.10 42.32
N GLN A 79 3.41 -5.82 41.97
CA GLN A 79 3.91 -4.68 42.75
C GLN A 79 2.95 -4.29 43.89
N GLY A 80 1.78 -4.92 44.03
CA GLY A 80 0.77 -4.60 45.02
C GLY A 80 0.12 -3.21 44.84
N LYS A 81 0.17 -2.65 43.63
CA LYS A 81 -0.28 -1.28 43.33
C LYS A 81 -1.55 -1.22 42.45
N LEU A 82 -2.14 -2.35 42.13
CA LEU A 82 -3.34 -2.42 41.29
C LEU A 82 -4.56 -2.02 42.14
N THR A 83 -5.20 -0.90 41.75
CA THR A 83 -6.48 -0.47 42.31
C THR A 83 -7.62 -0.79 41.35
N PRO A 84 -8.89 -0.90 41.85
CA PRO A 84 -10.03 -1.16 40.96
C PRO A 84 -10.20 -0.10 39.86
N GLU A 85 -9.94 1.17 40.17
CA GLU A 85 -10.03 2.28 39.22
C GLU A 85 -8.95 2.17 38.13
N LEU A 86 -7.72 1.83 38.52
CA LEU A 86 -6.62 1.63 37.60
C LEU A 86 -6.87 0.40 36.69
N GLU A 87 -7.35 -0.70 37.26
CA GLU A 87 -7.72 -1.89 36.52
C GLU A 87 -8.77 -1.56 35.46
N GLN A 88 -9.84 -0.84 35.85
CA GLN A 88 -10.87 -0.42 34.92
C GLN A 88 -10.33 0.52 33.83
N ALA A 89 -9.47 1.46 34.17
CA ALA A 89 -8.82 2.36 33.20
C ALA A 89 -7.97 1.58 32.18
N ILE A 90 -7.20 0.58 32.65
CA ILE A 90 -6.39 -0.29 31.79
C ILE A 90 -7.28 -1.17 30.88
N LEU A 91 -8.34 -1.73 31.42
CA LEU A 91 -9.28 -2.56 30.66
C LEU A 91 -10.04 -1.76 29.61
N SER A 92 -10.34 -0.48 29.86
CA SER A 92 -11.05 0.40 28.94
C SER A 92 -10.14 1.18 27.97
N ALA A 93 -8.82 1.04 28.09
CA ALA A 93 -7.89 1.73 27.18
C ALA A 93 -8.13 1.29 25.72
N ASP A 94 -8.35 2.26 24.84
CA ASP A 94 -8.70 2.08 23.42
C ASP A 94 -7.52 2.07 22.47
N SER A 95 -6.34 2.45 22.96
CA SER A 95 -5.10 2.56 22.19
C SER A 95 -3.89 2.06 22.97
N LYS A 96 -2.86 1.61 22.24
CA LYS A 96 -1.57 1.21 22.83
C LYS A 96 -0.93 2.37 23.60
N ASN A 97 -1.03 3.59 23.06
CA ASN A 97 -0.47 4.78 23.73
C ASN A 97 -1.13 5.01 25.08
N ARG A 98 -2.46 5.01 25.13
CA ARG A 98 -3.20 5.14 26.39
C ARG A 98 -2.84 4.03 27.39
N LEU A 99 -2.70 2.81 26.91
CA LEU A 99 -2.32 1.67 27.75
C LEU A 99 -0.90 1.81 28.31
N GLU A 100 0.07 2.24 27.52
CA GLU A 100 1.44 2.49 27.97
C GLU A 100 1.53 3.70 28.90
N ASP A 101 0.75 4.76 28.68
CA ASP A 101 0.68 5.91 29.57
C ASP A 101 0.20 5.52 30.97
N LEU A 102 -0.85 4.68 31.07
CA LEU A 102 -1.34 4.16 32.34
C LEU A 102 -0.32 3.27 33.06
N TYR A 103 0.51 2.58 32.29
CA TYR A 103 1.58 1.74 32.84
C TYR A 103 2.84 2.52 33.22
N LEU A 104 3.05 3.71 32.67
CA LEU A 104 4.29 4.48 32.79
C LEU A 104 4.77 4.69 34.24
N PRO A 105 3.89 5.00 35.23
CA PRO A 105 4.30 5.11 36.63
C PRO A 105 4.77 3.81 37.27
N TYR A 106 4.33 2.67 36.76
CA TYR A 106 4.57 1.32 37.31
C TYR A 106 5.64 0.54 36.56
N LYS A 107 6.09 1.08 35.42
CA LYS A 107 7.11 0.43 34.59
C LYS A 107 8.44 0.37 35.33
N PRO A 108 9.09 -0.79 35.43
CA PRO A 108 10.42 -0.91 36.05
C PRO A 108 11.41 0.04 35.38
N LYS A 109 11.99 0.93 36.16
CA LYS A 109 12.93 1.96 35.69
C LYS A 109 14.27 1.81 36.41
N ARG A 110 15.32 2.36 35.82
CA ARG A 110 16.56 2.63 36.55
C ARG A 110 16.25 3.72 37.57
N ARG A 111 16.96 3.71 38.72
CA ARG A 111 16.83 4.68 39.79
C ARG A 111 16.91 6.11 39.23
N THR A 112 15.78 6.86 39.31
CA THR A 112 15.65 8.20 38.74
C THR A 112 16.04 9.27 39.79
N LYS A 113 16.26 10.51 39.32
CA LYS A 113 16.49 11.64 40.24
C LYS A 113 15.31 11.88 41.20
N GLY A 114 14.07 11.73 40.72
CA GLY A 114 12.89 11.82 41.54
C GLY A 114 12.81 10.73 42.59
N GLN A 115 13.13 9.50 42.23
CA GLN A 115 13.15 8.38 43.17
C GLN A 115 14.25 8.53 44.24
N ILE A 116 15.44 9.01 43.87
CA ILE A 116 16.50 9.34 44.80
C ILE A 116 16.02 10.41 45.77
N ALA A 117 15.31 11.43 45.29
CA ALA A 117 14.75 12.50 46.13
C ALA A 117 13.62 12.02 47.08
N ILE A 118 12.79 11.06 46.64
CA ILE A 118 11.78 10.40 47.49
C ILE A 118 12.46 9.62 48.62
N GLU A 119 13.49 8.83 48.30
CA GLU A 119 14.28 8.05 49.24
C GLU A 119 15.00 8.98 50.27
N ALA A 120 15.38 10.19 49.81
CA ALA A 120 15.94 11.21 50.70
C ALA A 120 14.90 11.88 51.58
N GLY A 121 13.60 11.62 51.38
CA GLY A 121 12.50 12.17 52.20
C GLY A 121 12.00 13.54 51.73
N LEU A 122 12.20 13.92 50.48
CA LEU A 122 11.83 15.23 49.93
C LEU A 122 10.38 15.31 49.39
N GLU A 123 9.64 14.19 49.40
CA GLU A 123 8.27 14.14 48.91
C GLU A 123 7.32 15.14 49.64
N PRO A 124 7.32 15.26 50.98
CA PRO A 124 6.50 16.24 51.69
C PRO A 124 6.83 17.70 51.33
N LEU A 125 8.10 18.01 51.04
CA LEU A 125 8.51 19.32 50.57
C LEU A 125 7.88 19.64 49.20
N ALA A 126 7.96 18.67 48.26
CA ALA A 126 7.37 18.77 46.93
C ALA A 126 5.86 19.03 47.04
N ASP A 127 5.15 18.25 47.84
CA ASP A 127 3.71 18.36 48.03
C ASP A 127 3.32 19.71 48.68
N THR A 128 4.09 20.16 49.66
CA THR A 128 3.84 21.45 50.33
C THR A 128 3.98 22.63 49.38
N LEU A 129 5.07 22.69 48.63
CA LEU A 129 5.31 23.76 47.65
C LEU A 129 4.31 23.71 46.49
N TRP A 130 3.84 22.51 46.11
CA TRP A 130 2.85 22.36 45.04
C TRP A 130 1.45 22.79 45.46
N THR A 131 1.03 22.44 46.67
CA THR A 131 -0.35 22.66 47.13
C THR A 131 -0.55 24.01 47.89
N LYS A 132 0.52 24.55 48.50
CA LYS A 132 0.45 25.78 49.32
C LYS A 132 1.21 26.94 48.65
N PRO A 133 0.54 27.80 47.85
CA PRO A 133 1.21 28.82 47.03
C PRO A 133 1.99 29.87 47.85
N ASN A 134 1.57 30.16 49.06
CA ASN A 134 2.18 31.19 49.90
C ASN A 134 3.35 30.68 50.77
N THR A 135 3.79 29.43 50.57
CA THR A 135 4.96 28.89 51.27
C THR A 135 6.25 29.43 50.64
N ASP A 136 7.14 29.95 51.48
CA ASP A 136 8.47 30.38 51.02
C ASP A 136 9.35 29.16 50.76
N PRO A 137 9.79 28.93 49.51
CA PRO A 137 10.52 27.73 49.14
C PRO A 137 11.83 27.52 49.89
N GLU A 138 12.61 28.60 50.10
CA GLU A 138 13.90 28.51 50.78
C GLU A 138 13.77 28.13 52.22
N SER A 139 12.85 28.82 52.94
CA SER A 139 12.60 28.54 54.35
C SER A 139 12.03 27.14 54.60
N GLU A 140 11.16 26.65 53.67
CA GLU A 140 10.60 25.32 53.78
C GLU A 140 11.67 24.26 53.48
N ALA A 141 12.47 24.45 52.42
CA ALA A 141 13.52 23.54 52.03
C ALA A 141 14.61 23.38 53.10
N ALA A 142 14.91 24.41 53.85
CA ALA A 142 15.88 24.36 54.95
C ALA A 142 15.56 23.29 56.01
N LYS A 143 14.29 22.92 56.17
CA LYS A 143 13.84 21.88 57.11
C LYS A 143 14.19 20.46 56.66
N TYR A 144 14.56 20.29 55.40
CA TYR A 144 14.82 18.98 54.77
C TYR A 144 16.29 18.75 54.45
N ILE A 145 17.20 19.63 54.91
CA ILE A 145 18.62 19.47 54.74
C ILE A 145 19.09 18.23 55.53
N ASN A 146 19.71 17.28 54.84
CA ASN A 146 20.27 16.05 55.43
C ASN A 146 21.44 15.58 54.62
N ALA A 147 22.65 15.88 55.08
CA ALA A 147 23.89 15.51 54.37
C ALA A 147 24.06 13.98 54.21
N GLU A 148 23.62 13.16 55.19
CA GLU A 148 23.69 11.70 55.12
C GLU A 148 22.83 11.12 54.03
N LYS A 149 21.72 11.79 53.65
CA LYS A 149 20.85 11.42 52.57
C LYS A 149 21.17 12.14 51.26
N GLY A 150 22.30 12.85 51.18
CA GLY A 150 22.75 13.58 50.00
C GLY A 150 22.06 14.92 49.72
N VAL A 151 21.34 15.47 50.73
CA VAL A 151 20.70 16.78 50.67
C VAL A 151 21.57 17.77 51.42
N ALA A 152 22.55 18.35 50.73
CA ALA A 152 23.57 19.18 51.35
C ALA A 152 23.09 20.61 51.75
N ASP A 153 22.15 21.16 51.02
CA ASP A 153 21.63 22.52 51.19
C ASP A 153 20.18 22.67 50.73
N SER A 154 19.57 23.84 50.94
CA SER A 154 18.20 24.14 50.52
C SER A 154 18.03 24.00 48.99
N LYS A 155 19.07 24.35 48.23
CA LYS A 155 19.04 24.21 46.75
C LYS A 155 18.91 22.73 46.34
N ALA A 156 19.70 21.86 46.96
CA ALA A 156 19.61 20.42 46.71
C ALA A 156 18.23 19.87 47.10
N ALA A 157 17.63 20.36 48.19
CA ALA A 157 16.28 20.00 48.58
C ALA A 157 15.22 20.44 47.52
N LEU A 158 15.32 21.70 47.07
CA LEU A 158 14.42 22.24 46.04
C LEU A 158 14.58 21.53 44.69
N ASP A 159 15.80 21.20 44.28
CA ASP A 159 16.10 20.45 43.04
C ASP A 159 15.54 19.02 43.14
N GLY A 160 15.64 18.37 44.27
CA GLY A 160 15.04 17.06 44.53
C GLY A 160 13.52 17.10 44.49
N ALA A 161 12.90 18.07 45.21
CA ALA A 161 11.44 18.28 45.18
C ALA A 161 10.93 18.55 43.74
N ARG A 162 11.67 19.35 42.96
CA ARG A 162 11.37 19.60 41.57
C ARG A 162 11.43 18.34 40.74
N ALA A 163 12.46 17.50 40.88
CA ALA A 163 12.60 16.24 40.18
C ALA A 163 11.40 15.31 40.46
N ILE A 164 10.92 15.24 41.71
CA ILE A 164 9.71 14.46 42.04
C ILE A 164 8.50 14.97 41.29
N MET A 165 8.24 16.28 41.32
CA MET A 165 7.06 16.82 40.62
C MET A 165 7.13 16.72 39.13
N MET A 166 8.31 16.93 38.53
CA MET A 166 8.50 16.73 37.08
C MET A 166 8.21 15.28 36.61
N GLU A 167 8.56 14.30 37.44
CA GLU A 167 8.24 12.90 37.13
C GLU A 167 6.75 12.61 37.26
N ARG A 168 6.10 13.08 38.33
CA ARG A 168 4.65 12.92 38.50
C ARG A 168 3.87 13.56 37.35
N ILE A 169 4.25 14.76 36.93
CA ILE A 169 3.62 15.46 35.81
C ILE A 169 3.84 14.70 34.50
N ALA A 170 5.06 14.20 34.23
CA ALA A 170 5.40 13.48 33.02
C ALA A 170 4.81 12.07 32.95
N GLU A 171 4.27 11.55 34.06
CA GLU A 171 3.68 10.22 34.15
C GLU A 171 2.15 10.27 34.33
N ASP A 172 1.55 11.45 34.28
CA ASP A 172 0.10 11.61 34.35
C ASP A 172 -0.55 11.29 33.01
N ALA A 173 -1.13 10.10 32.88
CA ALA A 173 -1.76 9.62 31.66
C ALA A 173 -2.89 10.52 31.14
N ASN A 174 -3.64 11.20 32.01
CA ASN A 174 -4.72 12.10 31.60
C ASN A 174 -4.18 13.42 31.06
N LEU A 175 -3.10 13.92 31.63
CA LEU A 175 -2.40 15.09 31.13
C LEU A 175 -1.74 14.78 29.77
N LEU A 176 -1.04 13.65 29.65
CA LEU A 176 -0.40 13.23 28.43
C LEU A 176 -1.41 13.12 27.30
N GLU A 177 -2.60 12.58 27.55
CA GLU A 177 -3.67 12.49 26.55
C GLU A 177 -4.16 13.88 26.09
N LYS A 178 -4.34 14.83 27.01
CA LYS A 178 -4.72 16.22 26.67
C LYS A 178 -3.67 16.91 25.81
N ILE A 179 -2.40 16.77 26.17
CA ILE A 179 -1.27 17.35 25.43
C ILE A 179 -1.18 16.69 24.04
N ARG A 180 -1.29 15.38 23.95
CA ARG A 180 -1.29 14.63 22.68
C ARG A 180 -2.37 15.11 21.73
N GLN A 181 -3.60 15.26 22.24
CA GLN A 181 -4.73 15.77 21.45
C GLN A 181 -4.49 17.19 20.96
N HIS A 182 -3.93 18.06 21.81
CA HIS A 182 -3.58 19.42 21.42
C HIS A 182 -2.52 19.44 20.31
N LEU A 183 -1.43 18.70 20.50
CA LEU A 183 -0.33 18.64 19.54
C LEU A 183 -0.74 18.00 18.19
N ASN A 184 -1.56 16.95 18.22
CA ASN A 184 -2.10 16.37 16.98
C ASN A 184 -2.92 17.36 16.15
N ARG A 185 -3.57 18.33 16.78
CA ARG A 185 -4.36 19.33 16.06
C ARG A 185 -3.54 20.50 15.56
N ASN A 186 -2.53 20.91 16.30
CA ASN A 186 -1.89 22.21 16.12
C ASN A 186 -0.39 22.14 15.80
N ALA A 187 0.31 21.07 16.18
CA ALA A 187 1.75 21.00 16.01
C ALA A 187 2.16 20.81 14.54
N GLU A 188 3.29 21.41 14.18
CA GLU A 188 3.91 21.29 12.87
C GLU A 188 5.20 20.49 12.94
N ILE A 189 5.43 19.68 11.90
CA ILE A 189 6.77 19.15 11.62
C ILE A 189 7.57 20.25 10.93
N VAL A 190 8.79 20.48 11.43
CA VAL A 190 9.74 21.42 10.86
C VAL A 190 10.95 20.65 10.36
N SER A 191 11.25 20.81 9.08
CA SER A 191 12.43 20.23 8.42
C SER A 191 13.41 21.34 8.07
N ARG A 192 14.67 21.16 8.43
CA ARG A 192 15.76 22.08 8.08
C ARG A 192 16.97 21.30 7.58
N VAL A 193 17.72 21.88 6.63
CA VAL A 193 18.99 21.30 6.18
C VAL A 193 20.02 21.34 7.31
N VAL A 194 20.83 20.30 7.40
CA VAL A 194 22.00 20.27 8.29
C VAL A 194 23.04 21.23 7.71
N GLU A 195 23.57 22.14 8.54
CA GLU A 195 24.56 23.13 8.14
C GLU A 195 25.75 22.50 7.40
N GLY A 196 26.09 23.06 6.24
CA GLY A 196 27.16 22.58 5.36
C GLY A 196 26.80 21.35 4.53
N LYS A 197 25.55 20.88 4.53
CA LYS A 197 25.08 19.72 3.75
C LYS A 197 24.24 20.11 2.54
N GLU A 198 24.10 21.38 2.20
CA GLU A 198 23.20 21.89 1.18
C GLU A 198 23.49 21.28 -0.21
N GLN A 199 24.76 21.23 -0.61
CA GLN A 199 25.15 20.65 -1.91
C GLN A 199 24.98 19.13 -1.95
N ALA A 200 25.43 18.42 -0.91
CA ALA A 200 25.34 16.97 -0.85
C ALA A 200 23.88 16.49 -0.71
N GLY A 201 23.03 17.31 -0.06
CA GLY A 201 21.62 17.04 0.17
C GLY A 201 20.69 17.63 -0.88
N GLU A 202 21.16 18.10 -2.03
CA GLU A 202 20.34 18.81 -3.05
C GLU A 202 19.06 18.06 -3.45
N LYS A 203 19.08 16.74 -3.41
CA LYS A 203 17.89 15.90 -3.68
C LYS A 203 16.74 16.14 -2.68
N PHE A 204 17.03 16.74 -1.52
CA PHE A 204 16.06 17.10 -0.48
C PHE A 204 15.80 18.60 -0.40
N LYS A 205 16.17 19.38 -1.41
CA LYS A 205 16.12 20.85 -1.42
C LYS A 205 14.73 21.38 -1.04
N ASP A 206 13.66 20.72 -1.46
CA ASP A 206 12.28 21.12 -1.16
C ASP A 206 11.96 21.07 0.35
N TYR A 207 12.80 20.39 1.13
CA TYR A 207 12.65 20.21 2.57
C TYR A 207 13.73 20.92 3.41
N PHE A 208 14.55 21.79 2.80
CA PHE A 208 15.60 22.52 3.51
C PHE A 208 15.08 23.56 4.49
N ASP A 209 13.91 24.11 4.22
CA ASP A 209 13.12 24.94 5.14
C ASP A 209 11.63 24.67 4.86
N HIS A 210 11.11 23.61 5.47
CA HIS A 210 9.75 23.18 5.25
C HIS A 210 9.00 23.00 6.55
N ARG A 211 7.75 23.46 6.58
CA ARG A 211 6.84 23.35 7.74
C ARG A 211 5.47 22.91 7.28
N GLU A 212 4.88 21.96 7.97
CA GLU A 212 3.49 21.55 7.72
C GLU A 212 2.89 20.90 8.98
N PRO A 213 1.53 20.91 9.12
CA PRO A 213 0.87 20.21 10.22
C PRO A 213 1.22 18.72 10.23
N ILE A 214 1.76 18.21 11.34
CA ILE A 214 2.22 16.83 11.44
C ILE A 214 1.11 15.80 11.18
N SER A 215 -0.13 16.12 11.55
CA SER A 215 -1.30 15.25 11.34
C SER A 215 -1.75 15.19 9.87
N LYS A 216 -1.35 16.15 9.04
CA LYS A 216 -1.76 16.28 7.64
C LYS A 216 -0.64 16.05 6.64
N ALA A 217 0.58 15.79 7.11
CA ALA A 217 1.73 15.53 6.25
C ALA A 217 1.45 14.31 5.33
N PRO A 218 1.45 14.47 3.99
CA PRO A 218 1.24 13.37 3.06
C PRO A 218 2.38 12.35 3.14
N SER A 219 2.07 11.09 2.90
CA SER A 219 2.97 9.95 3.01
C SER A 219 4.31 10.18 2.28
N HIS A 220 4.26 10.60 1.02
CA HIS A 220 5.47 10.81 0.21
C HIS A 220 6.38 11.91 0.76
N ARG A 221 5.83 12.99 1.34
CA ARG A 221 6.62 14.06 1.98
C ARG A 221 7.18 13.61 3.32
N ALA A 222 6.35 12.98 4.14
CA ALA A 222 6.77 12.44 5.43
C ALA A 222 7.95 11.45 5.25
N LEU A 223 7.84 10.50 4.31
CA LEU A 223 8.91 9.53 4.02
C LEU A 223 10.15 10.19 3.42
N ALA A 224 10.00 11.21 2.56
CA ALA A 224 11.13 11.96 2.02
C ALA A 224 11.91 12.69 3.11
N MET A 225 11.22 13.39 4.03
CA MET A 225 11.83 14.06 5.16
C MET A 225 12.52 13.08 6.11
N LEU A 226 11.86 11.96 6.43
CA LEU A 226 12.44 10.91 7.27
C LEU A 226 13.69 10.28 6.63
N ARG A 227 13.69 10.05 5.31
CA ARG A 227 14.86 9.59 4.56
C ARG A 227 15.98 10.62 4.63
N GLY A 228 15.68 11.90 4.39
CA GLY A 228 16.67 13.00 4.47
C GLY A 228 17.31 13.09 5.86
N ARG A 229 16.54 12.88 6.93
CA ARG A 229 17.04 12.77 8.30
C ARG A 229 17.94 11.55 8.50
N ASN A 230 17.50 10.39 8.04
CA ASN A 230 18.25 9.13 8.19
C ASN A 230 19.57 9.15 7.42
N GLU A 231 19.61 9.83 6.26
CA GLU A 231 20.82 10.05 5.47
C GLU A 231 21.71 11.21 6.01
N GLY A 232 21.27 11.90 7.07
CA GLY A 232 22.03 12.96 7.74
C GLY A 232 22.05 14.31 7.01
N PHE A 233 21.10 14.57 6.12
CA PHE A 233 20.97 15.83 5.38
C PHE A 233 19.94 16.79 5.99
N LEU A 234 18.93 16.25 6.67
CA LEU A 234 17.86 17.03 7.29
C LEU A 234 17.83 16.81 8.80
N THR A 235 17.45 17.87 9.53
CA THR A 235 16.96 17.78 10.91
C THR A 235 15.47 17.93 10.92
N LEU A 236 14.77 17.10 11.71
CA LEU A 236 13.33 17.17 11.88
C LEU A 236 13.03 17.45 13.35
N THR A 237 12.21 18.44 13.59
CA THR A 237 11.75 18.83 14.94
C THR A 237 10.25 19.07 14.95
N LEU A 238 9.65 18.96 16.12
CA LEU A 238 8.24 19.29 16.32
C LEU A 238 8.11 20.71 16.86
N ASN A 239 7.41 21.57 16.13
CA ASN A 239 6.98 22.86 16.65
C ASN A 239 5.60 22.69 17.30
N ALA A 240 5.56 22.76 18.63
CA ALA A 240 4.34 22.62 19.42
C ALA A 240 3.42 23.85 19.34
N ASP A 241 3.98 25.01 19.04
CA ASP A 241 3.31 26.29 19.13
C ASP A 241 3.52 27.14 17.84
N PRO A 242 2.99 26.71 16.69
CA PRO A 242 3.25 27.37 15.41
C PRO A 242 2.71 28.79 15.30
N GLU A 243 1.71 29.14 16.11
CA GLU A 243 1.12 30.48 16.16
C GLU A 243 1.91 31.45 17.05
N LEU A 244 2.84 30.96 17.87
CA LEU A 244 3.65 31.79 18.73
C LEU A 244 4.92 32.24 18.01
N GLU A 245 5.31 33.52 18.23
CA GLU A 245 6.61 34.01 17.80
C GLU A 245 7.75 33.19 18.44
N GLU A 246 8.85 32.95 17.73
CA GLU A 246 10.02 32.22 18.25
C GLU A 246 10.58 32.85 19.56
N SER A 247 10.27 34.10 19.80
CA SER A 247 10.60 34.84 21.02
C SER A 247 9.69 34.57 22.22
N ALA A 248 8.56 33.84 22.01
CA ALA A 248 7.62 33.55 23.08
C ALA A 248 8.27 32.70 24.19
N ARG A 249 8.19 33.18 25.40
CA ARG A 249 8.87 32.56 26.56
C ARG A 249 8.15 31.35 27.13
N GLN A 250 6.89 31.12 26.75
CA GLN A 250 6.04 30.09 27.34
C GLN A 250 5.22 29.38 26.30
N SER A 251 5.33 28.06 26.26
CA SER A 251 4.51 27.19 25.41
C SER A 251 3.08 27.10 25.90
N TYR A 252 2.11 26.96 25.00
CA TYR A 252 0.73 26.67 25.40
C TYR A 252 0.62 25.34 26.16
N CYS A 253 1.49 24.38 25.92
CA CYS A 253 1.53 23.13 26.69
C CYS A 253 1.87 23.35 28.16
N GLU A 254 2.68 24.38 28.51
CA GLU A 254 2.91 24.75 29.90
C GLU A 254 1.62 25.28 30.55
N THR A 255 0.78 26.02 29.82
CA THR A 255 -0.54 26.45 30.26
C THR A 255 -1.47 25.27 30.51
N LEU A 256 -1.51 24.30 29.59
CA LEU A 256 -2.30 23.06 29.76
C LEU A 256 -1.89 22.27 31.02
N ILE A 257 -0.60 22.23 31.33
CA ILE A 257 -0.09 21.59 32.56
C ILE A 257 -0.60 22.33 33.77
N ALA A 258 -0.47 23.66 33.80
CA ALA A 258 -0.94 24.50 34.91
C ALA A 258 -2.45 24.34 35.14
N GLU A 259 -3.25 24.40 34.07
CA GLU A 259 -4.71 24.24 34.13
C GLU A 259 -5.11 22.83 34.59
N HIS A 260 -4.41 21.79 34.15
CA HIS A 260 -4.71 20.41 34.55
C HIS A 260 -4.60 20.21 36.07
N TYR A 261 -3.62 20.87 36.72
CA TYR A 261 -3.41 20.81 38.16
C TYR A 261 -4.07 21.98 38.93
N GLY A 262 -4.83 22.82 38.26
CA GLY A 262 -5.47 23.98 38.89
C GLY A 262 -4.48 24.99 39.46
N ILE A 263 -3.30 25.11 38.87
CA ILE A 263 -2.26 26.05 39.31
C ILE A 263 -2.49 27.42 38.67
N HIS A 264 -2.87 28.36 39.50
CA HIS A 264 -2.98 29.77 39.12
C HIS A 264 -1.73 30.50 39.60
N LEU A 265 -0.90 30.96 38.68
CA LEU A 265 0.31 31.73 38.98
C LEU A 265 -0.07 33.19 39.23
N SER A 266 -0.29 33.53 40.51
CA SER A 266 -0.79 34.83 41.00
C SER A 266 0.26 35.66 41.69
N GLN A 267 1.55 35.40 41.47
CA GLN A 267 2.70 36.01 42.17
C GLN A 267 2.81 35.62 43.67
N ALA A 268 2.26 34.49 44.05
CA ALA A 268 2.47 33.88 45.33
C ALA A 268 3.94 33.44 45.51
N THR A 269 4.38 33.27 46.75
CA THR A 269 5.80 33.05 47.12
C THR A 269 6.40 31.81 46.43
N ALA A 270 5.63 30.72 46.32
CA ALA A 270 6.06 29.48 45.67
C ALA A 270 5.89 29.50 44.14
N ASP A 271 5.29 30.51 43.53
CA ASP A 271 4.93 30.49 42.12
C ASP A 271 6.12 30.48 41.16
N ALA A 272 7.23 31.11 41.54
CA ALA A 272 8.47 31.04 40.74
C ALA A 272 8.99 29.61 40.65
N TRP A 273 8.98 28.84 41.74
CA TRP A 273 9.36 27.43 41.76
C TRP A 273 8.36 26.58 41.00
N ARG A 274 7.04 26.78 41.18
CA ARG A 274 5.99 26.06 40.45
C ARG A 274 6.09 26.27 38.95
N LYS A 275 6.29 27.51 38.48
CA LYS A 275 6.51 27.85 37.07
C LYS A 275 7.72 27.14 36.49
N GLN A 276 8.79 27.07 37.31
CA GLN A 276 10.00 26.34 36.90
C GLN A 276 9.75 24.83 36.78
N VAL A 277 9.01 24.23 37.71
CA VAL A 277 8.61 22.81 37.65
C VAL A 277 7.82 22.53 36.38
N ILE A 278 6.80 23.34 36.06
CA ILE A 278 5.93 23.20 34.88
C ILE A 278 6.76 23.31 33.59
N SER A 279 7.57 24.36 33.50
CA SER A 279 8.41 24.60 32.31
C SER A 279 9.43 23.49 32.08
N TRP A 280 10.06 22.98 33.12
CA TRP A 280 11.02 21.90 33.00
C TRP A 280 10.36 20.54 32.77
N ALA A 281 9.18 20.28 33.37
CA ALA A 281 8.41 19.09 33.06
C ALA A 281 8.06 19.04 31.56
N TRP A 282 7.61 20.17 31.00
CA TRP A 282 7.38 20.27 29.55
C TRP A 282 8.65 20.12 28.75
N LYS A 283 9.63 20.99 28.89
CA LYS A 283 10.81 21.12 28.04
C LYS A 283 11.76 19.90 28.12
N ILE A 284 11.88 19.26 29.28
CA ILE A 284 12.88 18.22 29.53
C ILE A 284 12.29 16.81 29.41
N LYS A 285 11.01 16.65 29.78
CA LYS A 285 10.38 15.32 29.85
C LYS A 285 9.32 15.13 28.77
N ILE A 286 8.27 15.95 28.78
CA ILE A 286 7.07 15.71 27.99
C ILE A 286 7.29 16.03 26.50
N SER A 287 7.96 17.16 26.18
CA SER A 287 8.13 17.55 24.78
C SER A 287 8.89 16.51 23.96
N MET A 288 9.99 15.95 24.49
CA MET A 288 10.76 14.90 23.81
C MET A 288 9.96 13.59 23.67
N HIS A 289 9.16 13.26 24.68
CA HIS A 289 8.28 12.09 24.62
C HIS A 289 7.23 12.27 23.52
N MET A 290 6.54 13.40 23.51
CA MET A 290 5.51 13.70 22.50
C MET A 290 6.07 13.84 21.10
N GLU A 291 7.24 14.47 20.93
CA GLU A 291 7.91 14.54 19.64
C GLU A 291 8.21 13.14 19.09
N THR A 292 8.78 12.27 19.89
CA THR A 292 9.08 10.88 19.51
C THR A 292 7.82 10.12 19.13
N GLU A 293 6.76 10.26 19.92
CA GLU A 293 5.48 9.61 19.71
C GLU A 293 4.81 10.09 18.41
N LEU A 294 4.69 11.41 18.22
CA LEU A 294 4.02 11.99 17.06
C LEU A 294 4.78 11.76 15.76
N MET A 295 6.13 11.80 15.81
CA MET A 295 6.97 11.42 14.68
C MET A 295 6.80 9.94 14.32
N SER A 296 6.70 9.06 15.31
CA SER A 296 6.46 7.63 15.10
C SER A 296 5.07 7.37 14.50
N ALA A 297 4.05 8.06 15.00
CA ALA A 297 2.69 7.97 14.46
C ALA A 297 2.59 8.49 13.02
N MET A 298 3.27 9.62 12.72
CA MET A 298 3.37 10.14 11.35
C MET A 298 4.05 9.12 10.43
N LYS A 299 5.16 8.52 10.88
CA LYS A 299 5.89 7.49 10.13
C LYS A 299 5.01 6.28 9.84
N GLU A 300 4.35 5.72 10.86
CA GLU A 300 3.47 4.56 10.72
C GLU A 300 2.34 4.81 9.71
N ARG A 301 1.66 5.95 9.81
CA ARG A 301 0.63 6.35 8.85
C ARG A 301 1.19 6.45 7.42
N ALA A 302 2.35 7.09 7.27
CA ALA A 302 3.00 7.25 5.97
C ALA A 302 3.44 5.91 5.37
N GLU A 303 3.94 4.98 6.19
CA GLU A 303 4.31 3.62 5.76
C GLU A 303 3.09 2.82 5.28
N ILE A 304 1.98 2.85 6.02
CA ILE A 304 0.75 2.16 5.66
C ILE A 304 0.25 2.66 4.29
N GLU A 305 0.17 3.98 4.09
CA GLU A 305 -0.28 4.55 2.83
C GLU A 305 0.66 4.17 1.65
N ALA A 306 1.97 4.22 1.85
CA ALA A 306 2.93 3.84 0.82
C ALA A 306 2.85 2.35 0.47
N ILE A 307 2.62 1.48 1.45
CA ILE A 307 2.40 0.04 1.25
C ILE A 307 1.12 -0.21 0.45
N GLU A 308 0.03 0.51 0.73
CA GLU A 308 -1.22 0.38 -0.04
C GLU A 308 -1.07 0.84 -1.49
N VAL A 309 -0.31 1.90 -1.75
CA VAL A 309 0.02 2.32 -3.12
C VAL A 309 0.78 1.22 -3.86
N PHE A 310 1.79 0.61 -3.21
CA PHE A 310 2.50 -0.50 -3.82
C PHE A 310 1.58 -1.70 -4.07
N ALA A 311 0.76 -2.08 -3.09
CA ALA A 311 -0.19 -3.17 -3.21
C ALA A 311 -1.16 -2.98 -4.38
N THR A 312 -1.65 -1.75 -4.57
CA THR A 312 -2.54 -1.40 -5.69
C THR A 312 -1.82 -1.50 -7.04
N ASN A 313 -0.62 -0.94 -7.16
CA ASN A 313 0.16 -1.03 -8.38
C ASN A 313 0.53 -2.49 -8.74
N LEU A 314 0.86 -3.30 -7.74
CA LEU A 314 1.11 -4.72 -7.92
C LEU A 314 -0.15 -5.45 -8.41
N LYS A 315 -1.31 -5.18 -7.80
CA LYS A 315 -2.59 -5.75 -8.23
C LYS A 315 -2.88 -5.42 -9.69
N ASP A 316 -2.68 -4.17 -10.11
CA ASP A 316 -2.91 -3.74 -11.49
C ASP A 316 -2.01 -4.50 -12.48
N LEU A 317 -0.74 -4.73 -12.11
CA LEU A 317 0.17 -5.54 -12.94
C LEU A 317 -0.27 -7.01 -13.02
N LEU A 318 -0.62 -7.62 -11.89
CA LEU A 318 -1.04 -9.02 -11.82
C LEU A 318 -2.35 -9.28 -12.58
N MET A 319 -3.27 -8.32 -12.51
CA MET A 319 -4.58 -8.39 -13.13
C MET A 319 -4.64 -7.76 -14.53
N ALA A 320 -3.49 -7.44 -15.13
CA ALA A 320 -3.43 -6.95 -16.50
C ALA A 320 -3.95 -8.01 -17.50
N ALA A 321 -4.49 -7.54 -18.62
CA ALA A 321 -5.11 -8.38 -19.64
C ALA A 321 -4.10 -9.39 -20.22
N PRO A 322 -4.34 -10.71 -20.16
CA PRO A 322 -3.46 -11.69 -20.78
C PRO A 322 -3.71 -11.74 -22.30
N ALA A 323 -2.64 -11.73 -23.09
CA ALA A 323 -2.76 -11.94 -24.54
C ALA A 323 -3.15 -13.37 -24.90
N GLY A 324 -3.04 -14.29 -23.95
CA GLY A 324 -3.38 -15.70 -24.11
C GLY A 324 -2.31 -16.53 -24.83
N PRO A 325 -2.66 -17.76 -25.23
CA PRO A 325 -1.74 -18.75 -25.79
C PRO A 325 -1.37 -18.42 -27.23
N ARG A 326 -0.51 -17.43 -27.45
CA ARG A 326 -0.03 -17.00 -28.77
C ARG A 326 1.49 -17.09 -28.84
N ALA A 327 2.03 -17.48 -30.01
CA ALA A 327 3.48 -17.47 -30.24
C ALA A 327 4.00 -16.01 -30.08
N THR A 328 4.93 -15.82 -29.18
CA THR A 328 5.40 -14.49 -28.78
C THR A 328 6.91 -14.39 -28.86
N LEU A 329 7.41 -13.29 -29.46
CA LEU A 329 8.81 -12.93 -29.46
C LEU A 329 9.04 -11.84 -28.41
N GLY A 330 9.86 -12.10 -27.40
CA GLY A 330 10.25 -11.15 -26.37
C GLY A 330 11.55 -10.45 -26.74
N LEU A 331 11.56 -9.12 -26.58
CA LEU A 331 12.72 -8.25 -26.69
C LEU A 331 13.02 -7.64 -25.33
N ASP A 332 14.20 -7.94 -24.81
CA ASP A 332 14.75 -7.27 -23.62
C ASP A 332 15.76 -6.22 -24.11
N PRO A 333 15.39 -4.92 -24.10
CA PRO A 333 16.17 -3.87 -24.70
C PRO A 333 17.51 -3.66 -24.01
N GLY A 334 18.56 -3.38 -24.77
CA GLY A 334 19.87 -3.06 -24.24
C GLY A 334 20.78 -2.39 -25.28
N LEU A 335 21.52 -1.37 -24.87
CA LEU A 335 22.43 -0.63 -25.74
C LEU A 335 23.75 -1.38 -25.91
N ARG A 336 24.58 -1.43 -24.87
CA ARG A 336 25.94 -2.00 -24.93
C ARG A 336 25.95 -3.52 -25.08
N THR A 337 25.12 -4.19 -24.31
CA THR A 337 25.06 -5.66 -24.27
C THR A 337 24.19 -6.27 -25.36
N GLY A 338 23.58 -5.43 -26.20
CA GLY A 338 22.64 -5.81 -27.22
C GLY A 338 21.24 -6.10 -26.69
N CYS A 339 20.25 -6.12 -27.59
CA CYS A 339 18.88 -6.49 -27.30
C CYS A 339 18.77 -8.01 -27.30
N LYS A 340 18.29 -8.58 -26.18
CA LYS A 340 18.10 -10.02 -26.02
C LYS A 340 16.76 -10.43 -26.62
N VAL A 341 16.77 -11.54 -27.31
CA VAL A 341 15.62 -12.06 -28.07
C VAL A 341 15.28 -13.46 -27.58
N ALA A 342 14.02 -13.71 -27.33
CA ALA A 342 13.50 -15.06 -27.07
C ALA A 342 12.17 -15.26 -27.78
N VAL A 343 12.00 -16.40 -28.42
CA VAL A 343 10.73 -16.81 -29.00
C VAL A 343 10.14 -17.91 -28.16
N VAL A 344 8.89 -17.75 -27.77
CA VAL A 344 8.11 -18.74 -27.01
C VAL A 344 6.89 -19.17 -27.84
N ASP A 345 6.52 -20.44 -27.75
CA ASP A 345 5.29 -20.94 -28.35
C ASP A 345 4.05 -20.59 -27.55
N ALA A 346 2.87 -21.00 -27.96
CA ALA A 346 1.61 -20.78 -27.30
C ALA A 346 1.54 -21.32 -25.85
N THR A 347 2.42 -22.24 -25.47
CA THR A 347 2.51 -22.83 -24.12
C THR A 347 3.56 -22.15 -23.25
N GLY A 348 4.28 -21.16 -23.79
CA GLY A 348 5.39 -20.49 -23.12
C GLY A 348 6.73 -21.24 -23.20
N LYS A 349 6.83 -22.34 -24.00
CA LYS A 349 8.07 -23.06 -24.19
C LYS A 349 9.01 -22.27 -25.12
N VAL A 350 10.28 -22.16 -24.72
CA VAL A 350 11.31 -21.48 -25.54
C VAL A 350 11.61 -22.27 -26.79
N LEU A 351 11.48 -21.63 -27.96
CA LEU A 351 11.77 -22.20 -29.27
C LEU A 351 13.12 -21.74 -29.83
N ALA A 352 13.49 -20.48 -29.58
CA ALA A 352 14.74 -19.90 -30.07
C ALA A 352 15.14 -18.71 -29.17
N THR A 353 16.44 -18.43 -29.17
CA THR A 353 17.02 -17.25 -28.55
C THR A 353 18.08 -16.63 -29.43
N ASP A 354 18.28 -15.31 -29.35
CA ASP A 354 19.30 -14.56 -30.06
C ASP A 354 19.71 -13.32 -29.30
N THR A 355 20.78 -12.67 -29.73
CA THR A 355 21.17 -11.33 -29.28
C THR A 355 21.46 -10.46 -30.48
N ILE A 356 20.72 -9.38 -30.64
CA ILE A 356 20.84 -8.43 -31.74
C ILE A 356 21.38 -7.08 -31.26
N TYR A 357 21.99 -6.33 -32.15
CA TYR A 357 22.65 -5.05 -31.86
C TYR A 357 22.17 -3.94 -32.79
N PRO A 358 20.87 -3.60 -32.80
CA PRO A 358 20.33 -2.58 -33.71
C PRO A 358 20.75 -1.16 -33.33
N HIS A 359 21.10 -0.92 -32.07
CA HIS A 359 21.35 0.42 -31.50
C HIS A 359 22.84 0.73 -31.36
N ALA A 360 23.13 1.99 -30.99
CA ALA A 360 24.49 2.40 -30.64
C ALA A 360 25.05 1.54 -29.46
N PRO A 361 26.36 1.26 -29.44
CA PRO A 361 27.41 1.70 -30.37
C PRO A 361 27.60 0.83 -31.61
N GLN A 362 26.97 -0.38 -31.68
CA GLN A 362 27.25 -1.37 -32.74
C GLN A 362 26.55 -1.10 -34.07
N HIS A 363 25.37 -0.46 -34.07
CA HIS A 363 24.59 -0.05 -35.23
C HIS A 363 24.39 -1.16 -36.31
N GLN A 364 24.19 -2.45 -35.92
CA GLN A 364 23.93 -3.55 -36.81
C GLN A 364 22.44 -3.68 -37.20
N TYR A 365 21.84 -2.54 -37.60
CA TYR A 365 20.40 -2.43 -37.79
C TYR A 365 19.82 -3.43 -38.79
N ASP A 366 20.39 -3.48 -40.02
CA ASP A 366 19.86 -4.38 -41.09
C ASP A 366 20.05 -5.86 -40.76
N ARG A 367 21.15 -6.22 -40.09
CA ARG A 367 21.38 -7.59 -39.62
C ARG A 367 20.35 -8.00 -38.57
N ALA A 368 20.07 -7.10 -37.62
CA ALA A 368 19.06 -7.31 -36.62
C ALA A 368 17.67 -7.47 -37.25
N MET A 369 17.33 -6.65 -38.24
CA MET A 369 16.09 -6.75 -39.01
C MET A 369 15.90 -8.12 -39.66
N GLN A 370 16.94 -8.61 -40.33
CA GLN A 370 16.94 -9.91 -40.99
C GLN A 370 16.78 -11.05 -39.99
N SER A 371 17.50 -11.01 -38.86
CA SER A 371 17.40 -12.02 -37.79
C SER A 371 15.98 -12.14 -37.28
N ILE A 372 15.38 -10.99 -36.85
CA ILE A 372 14.03 -11.00 -36.28
C ILE A 372 12.98 -11.40 -37.33
N ALA A 373 13.06 -10.89 -38.54
CA ALA A 373 12.13 -11.25 -39.63
C ALA A 373 12.14 -12.76 -39.90
N LEU A 374 13.31 -13.38 -39.83
CA LEU A 374 13.46 -14.81 -40.01
C LEU A 374 12.83 -15.60 -38.85
N LEU A 375 13.06 -15.19 -37.63
CA LEU A 375 12.45 -15.79 -36.43
C LEU A 375 10.91 -15.68 -36.45
N VAL A 376 10.38 -14.51 -36.79
CA VAL A 376 8.94 -14.26 -36.88
C VAL A 376 8.29 -15.20 -37.90
N LYS A 377 8.88 -15.34 -39.10
CA LYS A 377 8.37 -16.21 -40.15
C LYS A 377 8.53 -17.70 -39.81
N LYS A 378 9.68 -18.09 -39.26
CA LYS A 378 9.98 -19.50 -38.95
C LYS A 378 9.06 -20.08 -37.89
N PHE A 379 8.71 -19.29 -36.87
CA PHE A 379 7.93 -19.74 -35.72
C PHE A 379 6.48 -19.23 -35.72
N ASN A 380 6.03 -18.61 -36.81
CA ASN A 380 4.69 -18.02 -36.92
C ASN A 380 4.34 -17.14 -35.70
N VAL A 381 5.23 -16.21 -35.39
CA VAL A 381 5.04 -15.30 -34.24
C VAL A 381 3.86 -14.39 -34.50
N ASP A 382 2.97 -14.27 -33.51
CA ASP A 382 1.79 -13.40 -33.54
C ASP A 382 2.07 -12.05 -32.87
N LEU A 383 2.90 -12.03 -31.81
CA LEU A 383 3.14 -10.88 -30.94
C LEU A 383 4.63 -10.63 -30.74
N ILE A 384 5.01 -9.35 -30.67
CA ILE A 384 6.34 -8.91 -30.23
C ILE A 384 6.17 -8.16 -28.92
N ALA A 385 6.67 -8.72 -27.83
CA ALA A 385 6.70 -8.13 -26.51
C ALA A 385 8.01 -7.37 -26.31
N ILE A 386 7.95 -6.08 -25.98
CA ILE A 386 9.11 -5.22 -25.79
C ILE A 386 9.16 -4.76 -24.34
N GLY A 387 10.25 -5.06 -23.64
CA GLY A 387 10.46 -4.56 -22.27
C GLY A 387 10.53 -3.03 -22.22
N ASN A 388 9.97 -2.41 -21.20
CA ASN A 388 9.88 -0.95 -21.08
C ASN A 388 11.09 -0.29 -20.38
N GLY A 389 12.23 -0.95 -20.32
CA GLY A 389 13.45 -0.44 -19.69
C GLY A 389 14.32 0.43 -20.59
N THR A 390 15.62 0.41 -20.31
CA THR A 390 16.61 1.20 -21.07
C THR A 390 16.63 0.79 -22.54
N ALA A 391 16.61 1.75 -23.47
CA ALA A 391 16.54 1.55 -24.92
C ALA A 391 15.21 0.93 -25.43
N SER A 392 14.18 0.94 -24.61
CA SER A 392 12.84 0.44 -25.01
C SER A 392 12.26 1.21 -26.20
N ARG A 393 12.48 2.50 -26.26
CA ARG A 393 11.98 3.39 -27.31
C ARG A 393 12.62 3.12 -28.66
N GLU A 394 13.94 3.02 -28.65
CA GLU A 394 14.71 2.69 -29.83
C GLU A 394 14.36 1.29 -30.35
N THR A 395 14.10 0.36 -29.42
CA THR A 395 13.67 -1.00 -29.74
C THR A 395 12.23 -1.03 -30.25
N ASP A 396 11.35 -0.19 -29.72
CA ASP A 396 9.98 -0.03 -30.19
C ASP A 396 9.93 0.54 -31.63
N ALA A 397 10.71 1.59 -31.89
CA ALA A 397 10.87 2.17 -33.23
C ALA A 397 11.46 1.14 -34.22
N PHE A 398 12.48 0.38 -33.79
CA PHE A 398 13.04 -0.72 -34.58
C PHE A 398 11.99 -1.78 -34.92
N ALA A 399 11.17 -2.21 -33.96
CA ALA A 399 10.11 -3.18 -34.19
C ALA A 399 9.02 -2.65 -35.16
N ALA A 400 8.67 -1.35 -35.05
CA ALA A 400 7.73 -0.71 -35.96
C ALA A 400 8.24 -0.70 -37.40
N ASP A 401 9.51 -0.35 -37.61
CA ASP A 401 10.17 -0.33 -38.90
C ASP A 401 10.28 -1.78 -39.49
N LEU A 402 10.62 -2.76 -38.65
CA LEU A 402 10.63 -4.17 -38.98
C LEU A 402 9.27 -4.64 -39.52
N ILE A 403 8.19 -4.35 -38.82
CA ILE A 403 6.83 -4.73 -39.20
C ILE A 403 6.48 -4.11 -40.54
N LYS A 404 6.76 -2.83 -40.72
CA LYS A 404 6.47 -2.07 -41.95
C LYS A 404 7.26 -2.56 -43.14
N ARG A 405 8.60 -2.64 -43.05
CA ARG A 405 9.48 -3.07 -44.15
C ARG A 405 9.32 -4.55 -44.47
N GLY A 406 9.13 -5.39 -43.44
CA GLY A 406 8.93 -6.83 -43.58
C GLY A 406 7.52 -7.22 -44.01
N ASN A 407 6.57 -6.30 -44.10
CA ASN A 407 5.13 -6.51 -44.26
C ASN A 407 4.63 -7.70 -43.39
N LEU A 408 5.00 -7.65 -42.10
CA LEU A 408 4.72 -8.73 -41.15
C LEU A 408 3.34 -8.53 -40.53
N LYS A 409 2.58 -9.60 -40.38
CA LYS A 409 1.28 -9.60 -39.69
C LYS A 409 1.43 -9.86 -38.19
N VAL A 410 2.23 -9.07 -37.51
CA VAL A 410 2.49 -9.17 -36.07
C VAL A 410 2.15 -7.86 -35.39
N GLN A 411 1.79 -7.93 -34.12
CA GLN A 411 1.57 -6.76 -33.29
C GLN A 411 2.71 -6.60 -32.29
N LYS A 412 3.19 -5.37 -32.09
CA LYS A 412 4.16 -5.05 -31.07
C LYS A 412 3.47 -4.46 -29.84
N ILE A 413 3.91 -4.81 -28.64
CA ILE A 413 3.32 -4.38 -27.37
C ILE A 413 4.43 -4.13 -26.37
N MET A 414 4.37 -2.97 -25.70
CA MET A 414 5.24 -2.69 -24.57
C MET A 414 4.79 -3.48 -23.34
N VAL A 415 5.75 -4.09 -22.66
CA VAL A 415 5.51 -4.94 -21.48
C VAL A 415 6.37 -4.42 -20.31
N SER A 416 5.79 -4.34 -19.14
CA SER A 416 6.57 -4.01 -17.94
C SER A 416 7.64 -5.07 -17.68
N GLU A 417 8.90 -4.68 -17.63
CA GLU A 417 10.01 -5.55 -17.26
C GLU A 417 10.34 -5.53 -15.75
N ALA A 418 9.46 -4.90 -14.93
CA ALA A 418 9.63 -4.81 -13.49
C ALA A 418 9.96 -6.18 -12.87
N GLY A 419 11.09 -6.29 -12.17
CA GLY A 419 11.57 -7.54 -11.57
C GLY A 419 12.11 -8.62 -12.54
N ALA A 420 12.15 -8.37 -13.86
CA ALA A 420 12.63 -9.40 -14.83
C ALA A 420 14.11 -9.76 -14.60
N SER A 421 14.93 -8.80 -14.22
CA SER A 421 16.33 -9.03 -13.86
C SER A 421 16.49 -9.86 -12.59
N VAL A 422 15.60 -9.67 -11.60
CA VAL A 422 15.59 -10.46 -10.37
C VAL A 422 15.19 -11.90 -10.69
N TYR A 423 14.16 -12.10 -11.51
CA TYR A 423 13.77 -13.42 -11.98
C TYR A 423 14.91 -14.12 -12.72
N SER A 424 15.54 -13.46 -13.70
CA SER A 424 16.60 -14.05 -14.51
C SER A 424 17.78 -14.57 -13.68
N ALA A 425 18.11 -13.88 -12.58
CA ALA A 425 19.17 -14.28 -11.66
C ALA A 425 18.72 -15.27 -10.58
N SER A 426 17.43 -15.60 -10.49
CA SER A 426 16.87 -16.44 -9.43
C SER A 426 17.23 -17.93 -9.62
N GLU A 427 17.22 -18.67 -8.50
CA GLU A 427 17.38 -20.14 -8.50
C GLU A 427 16.27 -20.81 -9.30
N LEU A 428 15.03 -20.26 -9.26
CA LEU A 428 13.91 -20.77 -10.03
C LEU A 428 14.18 -20.69 -11.54
N ALA A 429 14.65 -19.54 -12.03
CA ALA A 429 14.98 -19.38 -13.45
C ALA A 429 16.17 -20.25 -13.86
N ALA A 430 17.14 -20.47 -12.96
CA ALA A 430 18.25 -21.40 -13.21
C ALA A 430 17.77 -22.85 -13.35
N LYS A 431 16.77 -23.26 -12.57
CA LYS A 431 16.14 -24.59 -12.69
C LYS A 431 15.28 -24.73 -13.95
N GLU A 432 14.52 -23.69 -14.29
CA GLU A 432 13.71 -23.67 -15.53
C GLU A 432 14.58 -23.72 -16.80
N PHE A 433 15.73 -23.03 -16.76
CA PHE A 433 16.63 -22.85 -17.91
C PHE A 433 18.10 -23.10 -17.55
N PRO A 434 18.47 -24.35 -17.23
CA PRO A 434 19.83 -24.67 -16.79
C PRO A 434 20.90 -24.40 -17.87
N ASN A 435 20.50 -24.46 -19.16
CA ASN A 435 21.40 -24.28 -20.30
C ASN A 435 21.30 -22.91 -20.96
N LEU A 436 20.48 -22.00 -20.43
CA LEU A 436 20.27 -20.68 -21.00
C LEU A 436 21.03 -19.62 -20.21
N ASP A 437 21.76 -18.76 -20.92
CA ASP A 437 22.46 -17.63 -20.31
C ASP A 437 21.49 -16.73 -19.53
N VAL A 438 21.95 -16.26 -18.38
CA VAL A 438 21.16 -15.41 -17.46
C VAL A 438 20.56 -14.21 -18.20
N SER A 439 21.32 -13.59 -19.11
CA SER A 439 20.88 -12.41 -19.85
C SER A 439 19.70 -12.68 -20.80
N LEU A 440 19.53 -13.91 -21.26
CA LEU A 440 18.45 -14.30 -22.18
C LEU A 440 17.15 -14.67 -21.45
N ARG A 441 17.24 -15.05 -20.17
CA ARG A 441 16.06 -15.40 -19.35
C ARG A 441 15.10 -14.21 -19.16
N GLY A 442 15.63 -12.98 -19.16
CA GLY A 442 14.82 -11.76 -19.12
C GLY A 442 13.87 -11.64 -20.32
N ALA A 443 14.38 -11.86 -21.51
CA ALA A 443 13.58 -11.84 -22.75
C ALA A 443 12.49 -12.93 -22.76
N VAL A 444 12.78 -14.12 -22.22
CA VAL A 444 11.77 -15.18 -22.03
C VAL A 444 10.67 -14.73 -21.10
N SER A 445 11.03 -14.13 -19.97
CA SER A 445 10.06 -13.61 -18.99
C SER A 445 9.19 -12.52 -19.60
N ILE A 446 9.75 -11.58 -20.36
CA ILE A 446 9.01 -10.52 -21.07
C ILE A 446 7.98 -11.13 -22.04
N ALA A 447 8.36 -12.12 -22.82
CA ALA A 447 7.43 -12.80 -23.73
C ALA A 447 6.29 -13.50 -22.99
N ARG A 448 6.59 -14.24 -21.92
CA ARG A 448 5.60 -14.96 -21.11
C ARG A 448 4.67 -14.03 -20.34
N ARG A 449 5.15 -12.86 -19.87
CA ARG A 449 4.31 -11.85 -19.22
C ARG A 449 3.23 -11.31 -20.14
N LEU A 450 3.50 -11.19 -21.42
CA LEU A 450 2.47 -10.80 -22.37
C LEU A 450 1.42 -11.90 -22.53
N GLN A 451 1.83 -13.17 -22.54
CA GLN A 451 0.89 -14.29 -22.60
C GLN A 451 0.00 -14.36 -21.36
N ASP A 452 0.59 -14.33 -20.15
CA ASP A 452 -0.12 -14.29 -18.87
C ASP A 452 0.72 -13.57 -17.79
N PRO A 453 0.41 -12.30 -17.48
CA PRO A 453 1.13 -11.53 -16.48
C PRO A 453 1.14 -12.18 -15.10
N LEU A 454 -0.01 -12.69 -14.64
CA LEU A 454 -0.16 -13.31 -13.33
C LEU A 454 0.73 -14.55 -13.19
N ALA A 455 0.64 -15.46 -14.15
CA ALA A 455 1.39 -16.73 -14.12
C ALA A 455 2.90 -16.53 -14.09
N GLU A 456 3.41 -15.46 -14.70
CA GLU A 456 4.84 -15.17 -14.76
C GLU A 456 5.30 -14.34 -13.53
N LEU A 457 4.55 -13.30 -13.16
CA LEU A 457 4.94 -12.40 -12.05
C LEU A 457 4.95 -13.09 -10.67
N VAL A 458 4.14 -14.11 -10.45
CA VAL A 458 4.16 -14.89 -9.19
C VAL A 458 5.47 -15.63 -8.93
N LYS A 459 6.33 -15.77 -9.94
CA LYS A 459 7.66 -16.36 -9.83
C LYS A 459 8.67 -15.45 -9.16
N ILE A 460 8.34 -14.17 -8.97
CA ILE A 460 9.19 -13.13 -8.40
C ILE A 460 8.71 -12.81 -6.99
N ASP A 461 9.64 -12.59 -6.06
CA ASP A 461 9.29 -12.01 -4.76
C ASP A 461 8.55 -10.67 -5.00
N PRO A 462 7.32 -10.52 -4.51
CA PRO A 462 6.52 -9.31 -4.77
C PRO A 462 7.25 -8.00 -4.45
N LYS A 463 8.09 -7.98 -3.40
CA LYS A 463 8.90 -6.80 -3.05
C LYS A 463 9.91 -6.42 -4.13
N SER A 464 10.38 -7.40 -4.88
CA SER A 464 11.40 -7.21 -5.93
C SER A 464 10.82 -6.73 -7.27
N ILE A 465 9.49 -6.67 -7.42
CA ILE A 465 8.84 -6.15 -8.62
C ILE A 465 9.07 -4.64 -8.76
N GLY A 466 9.20 -3.90 -7.65
CA GLY A 466 9.73 -2.55 -7.67
C GLY A 466 8.77 -1.47 -8.18
N VAL A 467 7.47 -1.65 -7.98
CA VAL A 467 6.42 -0.69 -8.39
C VAL A 467 5.95 0.22 -7.25
N GLY A 468 6.63 0.18 -6.10
CA GLY A 468 6.34 1.03 -4.96
C GLY A 468 7.20 2.30 -4.92
N GLN A 469 6.67 3.33 -4.26
CA GLN A 469 7.44 4.50 -3.86
C GLN A 469 7.98 4.28 -2.45
N TYR A 470 9.21 4.71 -2.18
CA TYR A 470 9.84 4.58 -0.85
C TYR A 470 9.83 3.16 -0.27
N GLN A 471 9.82 2.12 -1.10
CA GLN A 471 9.67 0.73 -0.65
C GLN A 471 10.77 0.25 0.33
N HIS A 472 11.94 0.89 0.32
CA HIS A 472 13.04 0.59 1.25
C HIS A 472 12.97 1.36 2.57
N ASP A 473 12.08 2.36 2.66
CA ASP A 473 11.90 3.22 3.85
C ASP A 473 10.73 2.80 4.73
N VAL A 474 9.95 1.81 4.29
CA VAL A 474 8.79 1.29 5.02
C VAL A 474 9.12 -0.01 5.75
N SER A 475 8.26 -0.40 6.68
CA SER A 475 8.36 -1.69 7.38
C SER A 475 8.35 -2.86 6.40
N GLN A 476 9.47 -3.57 6.28
CA GLN A 476 9.61 -4.69 5.34
C GLN A 476 8.71 -5.89 5.68
N THR A 477 8.38 -6.06 6.95
CA THR A 477 7.47 -7.12 7.42
C THR A 477 6.03 -6.82 7.01
N LEU A 478 5.55 -5.59 7.23
CA LEU A 478 4.21 -5.16 6.83
C LEU A 478 4.08 -5.16 5.30
N LEU A 479 5.10 -4.67 4.59
CA LEU A 479 5.16 -4.69 3.14
C LEU A 479 5.03 -6.13 2.60
N ALA A 480 5.85 -7.06 3.09
CA ALA A 480 5.81 -8.45 2.66
C ALA A 480 4.42 -9.07 2.89
N LYS A 481 3.87 -8.92 4.11
CA LYS A 481 2.55 -9.46 4.47
C LYS A 481 1.45 -8.91 3.53
N ARG A 482 1.48 -7.61 3.26
CA ARG A 482 0.46 -6.97 2.40
C ARG A 482 0.56 -7.42 0.94
N LEU A 483 1.78 -7.46 0.40
CA LEU A 483 1.99 -7.88 -0.99
C LEU A 483 1.68 -9.37 -1.21
N ASP A 484 2.03 -10.24 -0.26
CA ASP A 484 1.67 -11.66 -0.31
C ASP A 484 0.15 -11.85 -0.31
N ALA A 485 -0.59 -11.08 0.51
CA ALA A 485 -2.05 -11.09 0.51
C ALA A 485 -2.65 -10.69 -0.84
N ILE A 486 -2.11 -9.64 -1.50
CA ILE A 486 -2.56 -9.22 -2.83
C ILE A 486 -2.32 -10.31 -3.88
N VAL A 487 -1.14 -10.95 -3.88
CA VAL A 487 -0.85 -12.04 -4.81
C VAL A 487 -1.82 -13.21 -4.60
N GLU A 488 -2.05 -13.60 -3.34
CA GLU A 488 -3.02 -14.65 -3.00
C GLU A 488 -4.43 -14.30 -3.50
N ASP A 489 -4.89 -13.09 -3.23
CA ASP A 489 -6.23 -12.65 -3.65
C ASP A 489 -6.36 -12.64 -5.17
N CYS A 490 -5.36 -12.16 -5.93
CA CYS A 490 -5.38 -12.16 -7.39
C CYS A 490 -5.41 -13.58 -7.97
N VAL A 491 -4.55 -14.48 -7.47
CA VAL A 491 -4.48 -15.86 -7.96
C VAL A 491 -5.79 -16.61 -7.71
N ASN A 492 -6.37 -16.48 -6.52
CA ASN A 492 -7.62 -17.15 -6.18
C ASN A 492 -8.85 -16.52 -6.87
N ALA A 493 -8.80 -15.22 -7.19
CA ALA A 493 -9.85 -14.57 -7.99
C ALA A 493 -9.88 -15.10 -9.43
N VAL A 494 -8.72 -15.26 -10.06
CA VAL A 494 -8.60 -15.78 -11.44
C VAL A 494 -8.87 -17.28 -11.50
N GLY A 495 -8.39 -18.03 -10.49
CA GLY A 495 -8.37 -19.49 -10.51
C GLY A 495 -7.20 -20.06 -11.34
N VAL A 496 -6.84 -21.29 -11.10
CA VAL A 496 -5.60 -21.88 -11.60
C VAL A 496 -5.87 -23.23 -12.29
N ASP A 497 -5.47 -23.36 -13.55
CA ASP A 497 -5.49 -24.66 -14.22
C ASP A 497 -4.36 -25.55 -13.67
N VAL A 498 -4.73 -26.63 -12.99
CA VAL A 498 -3.80 -27.53 -12.32
C VAL A 498 -2.89 -28.28 -13.29
N ASN A 499 -3.34 -28.45 -14.53
CA ASN A 499 -2.59 -29.19 -15.56
C ASN A 499 -1.49 -28.36 -16.23
N THR A 500 -1.56 -27.04 -16.14
CA THR A 500 -0.59 -26.14 -16.80
C THR A 500 0.20 -25.28 -15.81
N ALA A 501 -0.31 -25.12 -14.59
CA ALA A 501 0.28 -24.23 -13.59
C ALA A 501 1.68 -24.67 -13.14
N SER A 502 2.54 -23.68 -12.89
CA SER A 502 3.82 -23.87 -12.21
C SER A 502 3.64 -24.11 -10.72
N ALA A 503 4.63 -24.71 -10.07
CA ALA A 503 4.64 -24.84 -8.60
C ALA A 503 4.55 -23.47 -7.91
N ALA A 504 5.19 -22.44 -8.48
CA ALA A 504 5.14 -21.07 -7.95
C ALA A 504 3.71 -20.50 -7.96
N LEU A 505 2.94 -20.73 -9.03
CA LEU A 505 1.55 -20.31 -9.13
C LEU A 505 0.66 -21.09 -8.17
N LEU A 506 0.82 -22.42 -8.11
CA LEU A 506 0.07 -23.30 -7.22
C LEU A 506 0.29 -22.96 -5.73
N THR A 507 1.49 -22.52 -5.35
CA THR A 507 1.79 -22.11 -3.96
C THR A 507 0.93 -20.94 -3.49
N ARG A 508 0.40 -20.14 -4.41
CA ARG A 508 -0.48 -18.99 -4.12
C ARG A 508 -1.96 -19.35 -4.04
N VAL A 509 -2.31 -20.61 -4.34
CA VAL A 509 -3.68 -21.09 -4.20
C VAL A 509 -4.00 -21.36 -2.74
N ALA A 510 -5.19 -20.96 -2.30
CA ALA A 510 -5.67 -21.14 -0.93
C ALA A 510 -5.46 -22.59 -0.46
N GLY A 511 -4.88 -22.76 0.72
CA GLY A 511 -4.64 -24.06 1.33
C GLY A 511 -3.46 -24.88 0.80
N LEU A 512 -2.70 -24.36 -0.19
CA LEU A 512 -1.52 -25.04 -0.73
C LEU A 512 -0.23 -24.42 -0.18
N SER A 513 0.60 -25.24 0.43
CA SER A 513 1.99 -24.90 0.76
C SER A 513 2.90 -25.16 -0.45
N ALA A 514 4.14 -24.62 -0.42
CA ALA A 514 5.13 -24.87 -1.47
C ALA A 514 5.39 -26.37 -1.69
N ALA A 515 5.40 -27.15 -0.60
CA ALA A 515 5.58 -28.60 -0.70
C ALA A 515 4.38 -29.30 -1.37
N LEU A 516 3.15 -28.87 -1.05
CA LEU A 516 1.95 -29.42 -1.71
C LEU A 516 1.88 -29.02 -3.16
N ALA A 517 2.23 -27.77 -3.50
CA ALA A 517 2.31 -27.29 -4.88
C ALA A 517 3.29 -28.12 -5.71
N GLN A 518 4.48 -28.40 -5.15
CA GLN A 518 5.46 -29.26 -5.80
C GLN A 518 4.95 -30.68 -5.96
N ASN A 519 4.35 -31.28 -4.93
CA ASN A 519 3.78 -32.64 -5.03
C ASN A 519 2.68 -32.75 -6.11
N ILE A 520 1.89 -31.67 -6.34
CA ILE A 520 0.91 -31.65 -7.44
C ILE A 520 1.62 -31.71 -8.80
N VAL A 521 2.68 -30.92 -8.96
CA VAL A 521 3.47 -30.92 -10.21
C VAL A 521 4.12 -32.26 -10.43
N ASP A 522 4.81 -32.81 -9.43
CA ASP A 522 5.49 -34.12 -9.52
C ASP A 522 4.49 -35.24 -9.85
N TYR A 523 3.35 -35.26 -9.18
CA TYR A 523 2.28 -36.24 -9.44
C TYR A 523 1.77 -36.15 -10.89
N ARG A 524 1.57 -34.94 -11.42
CA ARG A 524 1.16 -34.68 -12.78
C ARG A 524 2.19 -35.18 -13.78
N ASP A 525 3.47 -34.93 -13.49
CA ASP A 525 4.58 -35.31 -14.39
C ASP A 525 4.77 -36.83 -14.42
N GLU A 526 4.53 -37.52 -13.30
CA GLU A 526 4.64 -38.98 -13.18
C GLU A 526 3.40 -39.74 -13.72
N ASN A 527 2.18 -39.21 -13.47
CA ASN A 527 0.93 -39.92 -13.71
C ASN A 527 0.09 -39.34 -14.86
N GLY A 528 0.57 -38.28 -15.51
CA GLY A 528 -0.14 -37.56 -16.55
C GLY A 528 -1.15 -36.53 -15.97
N ARG A 529 -1.91 -35.91 -16.88
CA ARG A 529 -2.85 -34.84 -16.52
C ARG A 529 -3.93 -35.31 -15.57
N PHE A 530 -4.37 -34.42 -14.71
CA PHE A 530 -5.57 -34.63 -13.88
C PHE A 530 -6.82 -34.57 -14.75
N GLU A 531 -7.65 -35.59 -14.67
CA GLU A 531 -8.92 -35.68 -15.42
C GLU A 531 -10.12 -35.18 -14.61
N SER A 532 -9.97 -35.04 -13.28
CA SER A 532 -11.00 -34.57 -12.36
C SER A 532 -10.40 -33.98 -11.11
N ARG A 533 -11.14 -33.07 -10.45
CA ARG A 533 -10.75 -32.54 -9.12
C ARG A 533 -10.60 -33.63 -8.07
N SER A 534 -11.39 -34.68 -8.14
CA SER A 534 -11.28 -35.82 -7.22
C SER A 534 -9.95 -36.55 -7.31
N ALA A 535 -9.28 -36.51 -8.48
CA ALA A 535 -7.95 -37.08 -8.66
C ALA A 535 -6.88 -36.38 -7.81
N LEU A 536 -7.06 -35.12 -7.43
CA LEU A 536 -6.16 -34.39 -6.55
C LEU A 536 -6.01 -35.04 -5.17
N LYS A 537 -7.02 -35.78 -4.71
CA LYS A 537 -6.95 -36.54 -3.44
C LYS A 537 -5.90 -37.66 -3.44
N LYS A 538 -5.36 -38.01 -4.61
CA LYS A 538 -4.29 -39.00 -4.75
C LYS A 538 -2.90 -38.38 -4.62
N VAL A 539 -2.80 -37.05 -4.63
CA VAL A 539 -1.53 -36.34 -4.46
C VAL A 539 -0.98 -36.56 -3.04
N PRO A 540 0.29 -36.95 -2.89
CA PRO A 540 0.90 -37.18 -1.60
C PRO A 540 0.77 -35.96 -0.67
N ARG A 541 0.37 -36.19 0.58
CA ARG A 541 0.16 -35.18 1.64
C ARG A 541 -0.96 -34.16 1.40
N LEU A 542 -1.71 -34.25 0.32
CA LEU A 542 -2.89 -33.42 0.10
C LEU A 542 -4.06 -34.01 0.87
N GLY A 543 -4.18 -33.63 2.14
CA GLY A 543 -5.22 -34.11 3.04
C GLY A 543 -6.59 -33.46 2.78
N PRO A 544 -7.66 -33.93 3.49
CA PRO A 544 -9.01 -33.45 3.29
C PRO A 544 -9.16 -31.93 3.45
N LYS A 545 -8.50 -31.34 4.45
CA LYS A 545 -8.56 -29.90 4.72
C LYS A 545 -7.90 -29.08 3.62
N ALA A 546 -6.74 -29.50 3.14
CA ALA A 546 -6.05 -28.83 2.03
C ALA A 546 -6.89 -28.94 0.74
N PHE A 547 -7.49 -30.11 0.49
CA PHE A 547 -8.40 -30.29 -0.64
C PHE A 547 -9.61 -29.36 -0.57
N GLU A 548 -10.27 -29.27 0.61
CA GLU A 548 -11.40 -28.36 0.83
C GLU A 548 -11.00 -26.92 0.50
N GLN A 549 -9.84 -26.45 0.99
CA GLN A 549 -9.42 -25.08 0.77
C GLN A 549 -9.07 -24.76 -0.71
N CYS A 550 -8.45 -25.71 -1.43
CA CYS A 550 -7.92 -25.43 -2.76
C CYS A 550 -8.86 -25.83 -3.92
N ALA A 551 -9.74 -26.79 -3.72
CA ALA A 551 -10.48 -27.46 -4.80
C ALA A 551 -11.31 -26.49 -5.67
N GLY A 552 -11.94 -25.51 -5.07
CA GLY A 552 -12.76 -24.52 -5.79
C GLY A 552 -11.94 -23.54 -6.63
N PHE A 553 -10.67 -23.35 -6.30
CA PHE A 553 -9.77 -22.45 -6.99
C PHE A 553 -8.93 -23.15 -8.07
N LEU A 554 -8.78 -24.48 -7.97
CA LEU A 554 -8.11 -25.31 -8.97
C LEU A 554 -9.11 -25.70 -10.04
N ARG A 555 -8.72 -25.52 -11.30
CA ARG A 555 -9.53 -25.83 -12.46
C ARG A 555 -8.92 -26.95 -13.27
N ILE A 556 -9.77 -27.75 -13.90
CA ILE A 556 -9.38 -28.80 -14.85
C ILE A 556 -10.14 -28.55 -16.12
N MET A 557 -9.43 -27.99 -17.10
CA MET A 557 -9.99 -27.76 -18.42
C MET A 557 -10.11 -29.11 -19.14
N ASP A 558 -11.18 -29.33 -19.88
CA ASP A 558 -11.44 -30.57 -20.64
C ASP A 558 -11.42 -31.87 -19.81
N GLY A 559 -11.83 -31.75 -18.52
CA GLY A 559 -11.95 -32.88 -17.61
C GLY A 559 -13.21 -33.71 -17.83
N LYS A 560 -13.32 -34.84 -17.11
CA LYS A 560 -14.50 -35.72 -17.15
C LYS A 560 -15.77 -35.04 -16.66
N ASN A 561 -15.65 -34.16 -15.65
CA ASN A 561 -16.77 -33.40 -15.12
C ASN A 561 -16.65 -31.94 -15.56
N PRO A 562 -17.60 -31.40 -16.33
CA PRO A 562 -17.55 -30.01 -16.78
C PRO A 562 -17.52 -28.98 -15.65
N LEU A 563 -18.03 -29.31 -14.46
CA LEU A 563 -17.97 -28.44 -13.29
C LEU A 563 -16.55 -28.24 -12.76
N ASP A 564 -15.62 -29.14 -13.06
CA ASP A 564 -14.23 -29.04 -12.65
C ASP A 564 -13.48 -27.88 -13.35
N ALA A 565 -14.00 -27.37 -14.46
CA ALA A 565 -13.53 -26.16 -15.13
C ALA A 565 -14.11 -24.85 -14.53
N SER A 566 -15.13 -24.97 -13.68
CA SER A 566 -15.84 -23.85 -13.08
C SER A 566 -15.25 -23.44 -11.71
N ALA A 567 -15.74 -22.34 -11.15
CA ALA A 567 -15.46 -21.94 -9.78
C ALA A 567 -16.45 -22.53 -8.75
N VAL A 568 -17.37 -23.41 -9.16
CA VAL A 568 -18.25 -24.13 -8.24
C VAL A 568 -17.42 -25.07 -7.38
N HIS A 569 -17.55 -24.96 -6.07
CA HIS A 569 -16.85 -25.84 -5.15
C HIS A 569 -17.42 -27.27 -5.23
N PRO A 570 -16.59 -28.34 -5.13
CA PRO A 570 -17.08 -29.73 -5.19
C PRO A 570 -18.19 -30.06 -4.18
N GLU A 571 -18.18 -29.42 -3.00
CA GLU A 571 -19.24 -29.57 -2.00
C GLU A 571 -20.62 -29.14 -2.51
N ALA A 572 -20.68 -28.20 -3.43
CA ALA A 572 -21.91 -27.66 -4.00
C ALA A 572 -22.35 -28.36 -5.30
N TYR A 573 -21.63 -29.37 -5.78
CA TYR A 573 -22.05 -30.15 -6.96
C TYR A 573 -23.45 -30.77 -6.80
N PRO A 574 -23.89 -31.25 -5.62
CA PRO A 574 -25.27 -31.71 -5.42
C PRO A 574 -26.33 -30.64 -5.73
N VAL A 575 -26.05 -29.36 -5.45
CA VAL A 575 -26.97 -28.25 -5.76
C VAL A 575 -27.14 -28.13 -7.29
N VAL A 576 -26.05 -28.20 -8.05
CA VAL A 576 -26.11 -28.16 -9.51
C VAL A 576 -26.89 -29.37 -10.07
N LYS A 577 -26.68 -30.55 -9.49
CA LYS A 577 -27.41 -31.75 -9.86
C LYS A 577 -28.91 -31.59 -9.59
N THR A 578 -29.31 -31.03 -8.45
CA THR A 578 -30.69 -30.71 -8.14
C THR A 578 -31.30 -29.74 -9.14
N ILE A 579 -30.54 -28.70 -9.57
CA ILE A 579 -30.99 -27.78 -10.61
C ILE A 579 -31.24 -28.53 -11.92
N ALA A 580 -30.34 -29.43 -12.32
CA ALA A 580 -30.47 -30.23 -13.52
C ALA A 580 -31.70 -31.16 -13.47
N GLU A 581 -31.85 -31.91 -12.40
CA GLU A 581 -32.95 -32.89 -12.19
C GLU A 581 -34.32 -32.20 -12.13
N LYS A 582 -34.49 -31.14 -11.34
CA LYS A 582 -35.75 -30.39 -11.25
C LYS A 582 -36.20 -29.77 -12.57
N ASN A 583 -35.26 -29.50 -13.47
CA ASN A 583 -35.56 -28.90 -14.76
C ASN A 583 -35.45 -29.90 -15.92
N SER A 584 -35.26 -31.19 -15.64
CA SER A 584 -35.11 -32.26 -16.64
C SER A 584 -34.08 -31.92 -17.73
N LYS A 585 -32.96 -31.33 -17.31
CA LYS A 585 -31.86 -30.94 -18.20
C LYS A 585 -30.58 -31.70 -17.84
N ASP A 586 -29.80 -32.04 -18.84
CA ASP A 586 -28.45 -32.56 -18.63
C ASP A 586 -27.49 -31.42 -18.20
N LEU A 587 -26.48 -31.74 -17.42
CA LEU A 587 -25.50 -30.80 -16.90
C LEU A 587 -24.84 -29.99 -18.04
N LYS A 588 -24.50 -30.63 -19.13
CA LYS A 588 -23.92 -29.96 -20.33
C LYS A 588 -24.88 -28.98 -20.99
N ALA A 589 -26.18 -29.24 -20.89
CA ALA A 589 -27.23 -28.37 -21.43
C ALA A 589 -27.55 -27.16 -20.51
N LEU A 590 -27.14 -27.24 -19.25
CA LEU A 590 -27.25 -26.11 -18.30
C LEU A 590 -26.15 -25.10 -18.48
N ILE A 591 -24.93 -25.59 -18.67
CA ILE A 591 -23.72 -24.77 -18.76
C ILE A 591 -23.78 -23.88 -20.02
N GLY A 592 -23.66 -22.56 -19.81
CA GLY A 592 -23.69 -21.57 -20.90
C GLY A 592 -25.09 -21.24 -21.43
N ASN A 593 -26.15 -21.82 -20.87
CA ASN A 593 -27.51 -21.53 -21.28
C ASN A 593 -28.06 -20.27 -20.54
N THR A 594 -27.57 -19.12 -20.97
CA THR A 594 -27.88 -17.81 -20.35
C THR A 594 -29.38 -17.55 -20.22
N GLU A 595 -30.18 -17.84 -21.28
CA GLU A 595 -31.61 -17.59 -21.30
C GLU A 595 -32.32 -18.40 -20.21
N PHE A 596 -32.00 -19.69 -20.13
CA PHE A 596 -32.59 -20.58 -19.14
C PHE A 596 -32.12 -20.21 -17.72
N LEU A 597 -30.82 -20.00 -17.50
CA LEU A 597 -30.26 -19.70 -16.18
C LEU A 597 -30.84 -18.43 -15.55
N ARG A 598 -31.19 -17.43 -16.37
CA ARG A 598 -31.87 -16.21 -15.94
C ARG A 598 -33.30 -16.43 -15.43
N THR A 599 -33.95 -17.52 -15.79
CA THR A 599 -35.29 -17.85 -15.30
C THR A 599 -35.27 -18.53 -13.93
N LEU A 600 -34.11 -18.98 -13.48
CA LEU A 600 -33.95 -19.67 -12.22
C LEU A 600 -34.03 -18.71 -11.02
N ARG A 601 -34.73 -19.09 -9.99
CA ARG A 601 -34.78 -18.38 -8.72
C ARG A 601 -33.90 -19.12 -7.72
N ALA A 602 -32.87 -18.48 -7.20
CA ALA A 602 -31.93 -19.12 -6.29
C ALA A 602 -32.60 -19.76 -5.06
N VAL A 603 -33.64 -19.12 -4.56
CA VAL A 603 -34.41 -19.61 -3.38
C VAL A 603 -34.99 -21.01 -3.56
N ASP A 604 -35.26 -21.43 -4.80
CA ASP A 604 -35.89 -22.73 -5.10
C ASP A 604 -34.91 -23.92 -5.01
N TYR A 605 -33.61 -23.62 -4.85
CA TYR A 605 -32.50 -24.59 -4.86
C TYR A 605 -31.61 -24.50 -3.61
N THR A 606 -32.05 -23.77 -2.60
CA THR A 606 -31.37 -23.72 -1.31
C THR A 606 -31.58 -24.98 -0.50
N ASP A 607 -30.62 -25.33 0.34
CA ASP A 607 -30.70 -26.43 1.30
C ASP A 607 -30.13 -26.01 2.66
N GLU A 608 -29.95 -26.94 3.58
CA GLU A 608 -29.42 -26.68 4.94
C GLU A 608 -28.01 -26.15 4.94
N ASN A 609 -27.21 -26.43 3.90
CA ASN A 609 -25.79 -26.04 3.78
C ASN A 609 -25.56 -24.85 2.87
N PHE A 610 -26.42 -24.67 1.85
CA PHE A 610 -26.24 -23.67 0.80
C PHE A 610 -27.47 -22.76 0.68
N GLY A 611 -27.26 -21.51 1.09
CA GLY A 611 -28.28 -20.46 1.04
C GLY A 611 -28.37 -19.75 -0.31
N VAL A 612 -29.18 -18.69 -0.35
CA VAL A 612 -29.42 -17.88 -1.54
C VAL A 612 -28.10 -17.26 -2.11
N PRO A 613 -27.14 -16.76 -1.30
CA PRO A 613 -25.89 -16.21 -1.82
C PRO A 613 -25.09 -17.22 -2.64
N THR A 614 -24.85 -18.41 -2.09
CA THR A 614 -24.09 -19.48 -2.78
C THR A 614 -24.81 -19.98 -4.01
N VAL A 615 -26.13 -20.22 -3.94
CA VAL A 615 -26.91 -20.66 -5.11
C VAL A 615 -26.92 -19.60 -6.21
N THR A 616 -26.99 -18.34 -5.85
CA THR A 616 -26.87 -17.22 -6.81
C THR A 616 -25.50 -17.21 -7.53
N ASP A 617 -24.43 -17.42 -6.77
CA ASP A 617 -23.09 -17.52 -7.34
C ASP A 617 -22.92 -18.74 -8.26
N ILE A 618 -23.51 -19.88 -7.87
CA ILE A 618 -23.53 -21.10 -8.71
C ILE A 618 -24.24 -20.83 -10.04
N ILE A 619 -25.41 -20.22 -10.02
CA ILE A 619 -26.18 -19.91 -11.23
C ILE A 619 -25.38 -18.98 -12.15
N LYS A 620 -24.74 -17.94 -11.59
CA LYS A 620 -23.87 -17.04 -12.34
C LYS A 620 -22.64 -17.75 -12.94
N GLU A 621 -22.07 -18.67 -12.18
CA GLU A 621 -20.91 -19.43 -12.62
C GLU A 621 -21.26 -20.43 -13.72
N LEU A 622 -22.45 -21.03 -13.69
CA LEU A 622 -22.96 -21.91 -14.75
C LEU A 622 -23.19 -21.17 -16.08
N ASP A 623 -23.50 -19.87 -16.01
CA ASP A 623 -23.68 -19.03 -17.21
C ASP A 623 -22.37 -18.86 -17.98
N LYS A 624 -21.26 -18.65 -17.29
CA LYS A 624 -19.91 -18.50 -17.87
C LYS A 624 -18.87 -19.21 -16.98
N PRO A 625 -18.73 -20.53 -17.07
CA PRO A 625 -17.84 -21.27 -16.22
C PRO A 625 -16.39 -20.84 -16.35
N GLY A 626 -15.73 -20.66 -15.24
CA GLY A 626 -14.31 -20.33 -15.22
C GLY A 626 -13.97 -19.00 -15.87
N ARG A 627 -14.91 -18.05 -15.89
CA ARG A 627 -14.65 -16.73 -16.47
C ARG A 627 -13.46 -16.06 -15.80
N ASP A 628 -12.50 -15.63 -16.61
CA ASP A 628 -11.38 -14.82 -16.15
C ASP A 628 -11.90 -13.42 -15.78
N PRO A 629 -11.67 -12.91 -14.55
CA PRO A 629 -12.08 -11.58 -14.13
C PRO A 629 -11.23 -10.47 -14.74
N ARG A 630 -10.09 -10.80 -15.36
CA ARG A 630 -9.21 -9.82 -15.99
C ARG A 630 -9.86 -9.24 -17.26
N PRO A 631 -9.50 -8.01 -17.65
CA PRO A 631 -10.03 -7.40 -18.86
C PRO A 631 -9.63 -8.20 -20.12
N GLU A 632 -10.40 -8.02 -21.21
CA GLU A 632 -10.03 -8.58 -22.50
C GLU A 632 -8.77 -7.88 -23.03
N PHE A 633 -7.87 -8.68 -23.62
CA PHE A 633 -6.67 -8.16 -24.26
C PHE A 633 -7.04 -7.32 -25.48
N LYS A 634 -6.66 -6.05 -25.44
CA LYS A 634 -6.81 -5.09 -26.54
C LYS A 634 -5.49 -4.36 -26.73
N THR A 635 -5.20 -3.96 -27.95
CA THR A 635 -4.02 -3.17 -28.30
C THR A 635 -4.45 -1.77 -28.70
N ALA A 636 -3.79 -0.73 -28.17
CA ALA A 636 -3.99 0.63 -28.63
C ALA A 636 -3.46 0.82 -30.03
N THR A 637 -4.17 1.57 -30.84
CA THR A 637 -3.72 1.98 -32.17
C THR A 637 -3.12 3.37 -32.06
N PHE A 638 -1.80 3.46 -31.93
CA PHE A 638 -1.11 4.74 -31.93
C PHE A 638 -1.21 5.42 -33.30
N ALA A 639 -1.30 6.75 -33.30
CA ALA A 639 -1.43 7.52 -34.53
C ALA A 639 -0.14 7.41 -35.38
N GLU A 640 -0.30 7.12 -36.67
CA GLU A 640 0.82 7.06 -37.61
C GLU A 640 1.49 8.44 -37.76
N GLY A 641 2.82 8.45 -37.73
CA GLY A 641 3.62 9.69 -37.95
C GLY A 641 3.85 10.53 -36.70
N ILE A 642 3.37 10.12 -35.53
CA ILE A 642 3.60 10.78 -34.24
C ILE A 642 4.54 9.89 -33.41
N HIS A 643 5.81 10.33 -33.29
CA HIS A 643 6.87 9.58 -32.61
C HIS A 643 7.58 10.36 -31.53
N GLU A 644 7.60 11.69 -31.66
CA GLU A 644 8.26 12.58 -30.70
C GLU A 644 7.29 13.64 -30.15
N VAL A 645 7.65 14.21 -29.01
CA VAL A 645 6.85 15.28 -28.38
C VAL A 645 6.68 16.49 -29.30
N SER A 646 7.67 16.72 -30.20
CA SER A 646 7.64 17.76 -31.23
C SER A 646 6.58 17.53 -32.33
N ASP A 647 6.12 16.29 -32.50
CA ASP A 647 5.13 15.95 -33.53
C ASP A 647 3.68 16.20 -33.03
N LEU A 648 3.54 16.53 -31.73
CA LEU A 648 2.25 16.76 -31.12
C LEU A 648 1.76 18.19 -31.38
N GLU A 649 0.54 18.32 -31.87
CA GLU A 649 -0.16 19.59 -32.00
C GLU A 649 -1.30 19.65 -30.96
N VAL A 650 -1.46 20.84 -30.38
CA VAL A 650 -2.55 21.11 -29.42
C VAL A 650 -3.90 20.92 -30.13
N GLY A 651 -4.79 20.17 -29.49
CA GLY A 651 -6.09 19.81 -30.05
C GLY A 651 -6.16 18.44 -30.73
N MET A 652 -5.02 17.78 -30.98
CA MET A 652 -5.02 16.40 -31.49
C MET A 652 -5.76 15.45 -30.55
N VAL A 653 -6.56 14.55 -31.13
CA VAL A 653 -7.22 13.45 -30.40
C VAL A 653 -6.48 12.14 -30.74
N LEU A 654 -5.92 11.53 -29.71
CA LEU A 654 -5.08 10.34 -29.82
C LEU A 654 -5.63 9.22 -28.96
N GLU A 655 -5.35 8.00 -29.36
CA GLU A 655 -5.54 6.83 -28.51
C GLU A 655 -4.25 6.56 -27.73
N GLY A 656 -4.38 6.26 -26.43
CA GLY A 656 -3.23 5.98 -25.60
C GLY A 656 -3.53 4.91 -24.56
N VAL A 657 -2.49 4.41 -23.91
CA VAL A 657 -2.57 3.42 -22.85
C VAL A 657 -2.24 4.10 -21.53
N VAL A 658 -3.08 3.92 -20.52
CA VAL A 658 -2.79 4.40 -19.16
C VAL A 658 -1.59 3.63 -18.63
N SER A 659 -0.46 4.31 -18.44
CA SER A 659 0.78 3.73 -17.95
C SER A 659 0.83 3.68 -16.42
N ASN A 660 0.27 4.70 -15.75
CA ASN A 660 0.22 4.78 -14.29
C ASN A 660 -0.93 5.69 -13.82
N VAL A 661 -1.44 5.44 -12.62
CA VAL A 661 -2.49 6.25 -11.99
C VAL A 661 -2.00 6.75 -10.63
N ALA A 662 -1.96 8.07 -10.49
CA ALA A 662 -1.62 8.77 -9.25
C ALA A 662 -2.86 9.47 -8.67
N ASN A 663 -2.83 9.87 -7.41
CA ASN A 663 -3.98 10.53 -6.75
C ASN A 663 -4.43 11.85 -7.43
N PHE A 664 -3.54 12.49 -8.18
CA PHE A 664 -3.82 13.75 -8.89
C PHE A 664 -4.16 13.56 -10.37
N GLY A 665 -4.12 12.34 -10.91
CA GLY A 665 -4.44 12.07 -12.31
C GLY A 665 -3.83 10.79 -12.86
N ALA A 666 -3.97 10.59 -14.18
CA ALA A 666 -3.44 9.42 -14.89
C ALA A 666 -2.35 9.82 -15.88
N PHE A 667 -1.30 9.03 -15.94
CA PHE A 667 -0.28 9.11 -16.98
C PHE A 667 -0.69 8.22 -18.15
N VAL A 668 -0.62 8.76 -19.36
CA VAL A 668 -1.05 8.07 -20.58
C VAL A 668 0.07 8.08 -21.60
N ASP A 669 0.47 6.90 -22.02
CA ASP A 669 1.36 6.70 -23.16
C ASP A 669 0.54 6.86 -24.45
N ILE A 670 0.87 7.88 -25.24
CA ILE A 670 0.22 8.21 -26.52
C ILE A 670 1.11 7.89 -27.73
N GLY A 671 2.17 7.07 -27.52
CA GLY A 671 3.10 6.65 -28.58
C GLY A 671 4.26 7.62 -28.81
N VAL A 672 4.34 8.73 -28.07
CA VAL A 672 5.51 9.63 -28.03
C VAL A 672 6.40 9.29 -26.84
N HIS A 673 7.66 9.66 -26.91
CA HIS A 673 8.68 9.26 -25.92
C HIS A 673 8.52 9.86 -24.52
N GLN A 674 7.33 10.34 -24.18
CA GLN A 674 6.97 10.93 -22.89
C GLN A 674 5.48 10.69 -22.60
N ASP A 675 5.17 10.17 -21.42
CA ASP A 675 3.78 10.04 -20.98
C ASP A 675 3.15 11.43 -20.79
N GLY A 676 1.95 11.58 -21.29
CA GLY A 676 1.13 12.76 -21.02
C GLY A 676 0.36 12.59 -19.72
N LEU A 677 0.08 13.70 -19.03
CA LEU A 677 -0.71 13.72 -17.80
C LEU A 677 -2.15 14.17 -18.10
N VAL A 678 -3.10 13.31 -17.72
CA VAL A 678 -4.51 13.68 -17.57
C VAL A 678 -4.76 14.00 -16.11
N HIS A 679 -4.95 15.26 -15.77
CA HIS A 679 -5.26 15.68 -14.41
C HIS A 679 -6.62 15.12 -13.96
N ILE A 680 -6.83 14.86 -12.67
CA ILE A 680 -8.07 14.27 -12.12
C ILE A 680 -9.32 15.03 -12.57
N SER A 681 -9.26 16.35 -12.71
CA SER A 681 -10.38 17.18 -13.20
C SER A 681 -10.66 17.04 -14.69
N ALA A 682 -9.75 16.43 -15.46
CA ALA A 682 -9.83 16.23 -16.91
C ALA A 682 -10.12 14.76 -17.30
N LEU A 683 -10.31 13.87 -16.32
CA LEU A 683 -10.65 12.47 -16.57
C LEU A 683 -12.12 12.27 -16.95
N THR A 684 -13.02 13.02 -16.32
CA THR A 684 -14.47 12.90 -16.53
C THR A 684 -15.18 14.22 -16.20
N ASP A 685 -16.41 14.38 -16.65
CA ASP A 685 -17.25 15.56 -16.39
C ASP A 685 -17.82 15.57 -14.95
N ARG A 686 -17.92 14.41 -14.30
CA ARG A 686 -18.38 14.30 -12.90
C ARG A 686 -17.22 14.52 -11.94
N PHE A 687 -17.52 15.01 -10.74
CA PHE A 687 -16.53 15.07 -9.65
C PHE A 687 -16.17 13.65 -9.19
N ILE A 688 -14.88 13.37 -9.10
CA ILE A 688 -14.30 12.13 -8.56
C ILE A 688 -13.26 12.48 -7.51
N SER A 689 -13.12 11.63 -6.51
CA SER A 689 -12.12 11.78 -5.46
C SER A 689 -10.84 10.98 -5.75
N ASP A 690 -10.96 9.90 -6.52
CA ASP A 690 -9.85 9.04 -6.91
C ASP A 690 -9.90 8.80 -8.44
N PRO A 691 -8.81 9.09 -9.19
CA PRO A 691 -8.71 8.75 -10.61
C PRO A 691 -9.00 7.29 -10.96
N ARG A 692 -8.76 6.37 -10.03
CA ARG A 692 -9.00 4.92 -10.18
C ARG A 692 -10.47 4.54 -10.29
N GLU A 693 -11.39 5.47 -9.96
CA GLU A 693 -12.83 5.31 -10.23
C GLU A 693 -13.16 5.34 -11.73
N VAL A 694 -12.26 5.89 -12.55
CA VAL A 694 -12.47 6.11 -13.99
C VAL A 694 -11.53 5.29 -14.85
N VAL A 695 -10.23 5.22 -14.46
CA VAL A 695 -9.19 4.56 -15.26
C VAL A 695 -8.28 3.70 -14.39
N LYS A 696 -7.72 2.66 -15.00
CA LYS A 696 -6.70 1.78 -14.41
C LYS A 696 -5.49 1.69 -15.32
N ALA A 697 -4.34 1.35 -14.77
CA ALA A 697 -3.14 1.07 -15.56
C ALA A 697 -3.43 -0.05 -16.58
N GLY A 698 -3.05 0.18 -17.83
CA GLY A 698 -3.34 -0.72 -18.96
C GLY A 698 -4.63 -0.40 -19.72
N ASP A 699 -5.49 0.49 -19.25
CA ASP A 699 -6.69 0.90 -19.99
C ASP A 699 -6.31 1.67 -21.25
N ILE A 700 -7.04 1.40 -22.35
CA ILE A 700 -6.93 2.15 -23.57
C ILE A 700 -7.94 3.30 -23.53
N VAL A 701 -7.44 4.52 -23.65
CA VAL A 701 -8.24 5.74 -23.53
C VAL A 701 -8.03 6.66 -24.73
N LYS A 702 -9.07 7.41 -25.08
CA LYS A 702 -8.96 8.51 -26.06
C LYS A 702 -8.68 9.80 -25.29
N VAL A 703 -7.64 10.49 -25.70
CA VAL A 703 -7.20 11.73 -25.05
C VAL A 703 -7.01 12.84 -26.08
N LYS A 704 -7.28 14.07 -25.66
CA LYS A 704 -7.02 15.27 -26.44
C LYS A 704 -5.79 15.99 -25.87
N VAL A 705 -4.90 16.41 -26.75
CA VAL A 705 -3.69 17.17 -26.39
C VAL A 705 -4.11 18.60 -26.03
N MET A 706 -3.88 19.00 -24.79
CA MET A 706 -4.26 20.32 -24.27
C MET A 706 -3.10 21.30 -24.29
N GLU A 707 -1.90 20.83 -23.96
CA GLU A 707 -0.68 21.63 -23.91
C GLU A 707 0.54 20.74 -24.18
N VAL A 708 1.53 21.27 -24.87
CA VAL A 708 2.81 20.62 -25.15
C VAL A 708 3.94 21.57 -24.79
N ASP A 709 4.75 21.23 -23.80
CA ASP A 709 6.01 21.93 -23.47
C ASP A 709 7.21 21.05 -23.85
N VAL A 710 7.71 21.29 -25.04
CA VAL A 710 8.83 20.50 -25.61
C VAL A 710 10.13 20.69 -24.80
N GLN A 711 10.37 21.87 -24.21
CA GLN A 711 11.57 22.15 -23.44
C GLN A 711 11.58 21.41 -22.12
N ARG A 712 10.43 21.36 -21.44
CA ARG A 712 10.24 20.66 -20.16
C ARG A 712 9.78 19.21 -20.33
N LYS A 713 9.57 18.75 -21.56
CA LYS A 713 9.03 17.44 -21.90
C LYS A 713 7.73 17.14 -21.14
N ARG A 714 6.80 18.09 -21.13
CA ARG A 714 5.50 17.96 -20.49
C ARG A 714 4.38 18.00 -21.52
N ILE A 715 3.44 17.07 -21.35
CA ILE A 715 2.24 16.94 -22.19
C ILE A 715 1.05 16.94 -21.26
N ALA A 716 0.17 17.91 -21.40
CA ALA A 716 -1.11 17.92 -20.70
C ALA A 716 -2.19 17.36 -21.63
N LEU A 717 -2.96 16.40 -21.11
CA LEU A 717 -4.00 15.68 -21.82
C LEU A 717 -5.37 15.84 -21.13
N SER A 718 -6.44 15.69 -21.88
CA SER A 718 -7.81 15.58 -21.36
C SER A 718 -8.51 14.37 -21.98
N MET A 719 -9.21 13.59 -21.15
CA MET A 719 -10.14 12.55 -21.62
C MET A 719 -11.50 13.14 -21.99
N ARG A 720 -11.77 14.37 -21.57
CA ARG A 720 -12.94 15.13 -22.00
C ARG A 720 -12.64 15.75 -23.38
N LEU A 721 -13.05 15.07 -24.43
CA LEU A 721 -12.72 15.45 -25.81
C LEU A 721 -13.31 16.81 -26.25
N ASN A 722 -14.30 17.32 -25.50
CA ASN A 722 -14.92 18.63 -25.75
C ASN A 722 -14.18 19.80 -25.09
N ASP A 723 -13.14 19.53 -24.27
CA ASP A 723 -12.35 20.59 -23.67
C ASP A 723 -11.61 21.39 -24.75
N GLU A 724 -11.62 22.72 -24.64
CA GLU A 724 -10.89 23.59 -25.54
C GLU A 724 -9.48 23.88 -25.00
N PRO A 725 -8.43 23.76 -25.82
CA PRO A 725 -7.08 24.10 -25.44
C PRO A 725 -6.98 25.59 -25.04
N GLY A 726 -6.28 25.87 -23.92
CA GLY A 726 -6.02 27.24 -23.45
C GLY A 726 -7.08 27.83 -22.51
N GLN A 727 -8.17 27.12 -22.20
CA GLN A 727 -9.11 27.55 -21.16
C GLN A 727 -8.72 26.95 -19.80
N ASP A 728 -8.20 27.78 -18.91
CA ASP A 728 -7.90 27.43 -17.52
C ASP A 728 -9.21 27.29 -16.72
N ASN A 729 -9.75 26.08 -16.63
CA ASN A 729 -11.01 25.76 -15.93
C ASN A 729 -10.93 25.87 -14.39
N ARG A 730 -9.86 26.47 -13.85
CA ARG A 730 -9.71 26.73 -12.41
C ARG A 730 -10.64 27.81 -11.86
N SER A 731 -11.18 28.67 -12.71
CA SER A 731 -11.97 29.86 -12.31
C SER A 731 -13.50 29.67 -12.25
N GLN A 732 -14.06 28.54 -12.68
CA GLN A 732 -15.53 28.39 -12.77
C GLN A 732 -16.19 27.56 -11.64
N ARG A 733 -15.46 27.02 -10.67
CA ARG A 733 -16.08 26.25 -9.56
C ARG A 733 -16.06 26.91 -8.18
N SER A 734 -15.77 28.22 -8.06
CA SER A 734 -15.86 28.95 -6.77
C SER A 734 -17.09 29.89 -6.66
N ALA A 735 -18.14 29.64 -7.41
CA ALA A 735 -19.38 30.44 -7.30
C ALA A 735 -20.57 29.54 -6.92
N ALA A 736 -20.73 29.26 -5.63
CA ALA A 736 -22.04 28.98 -5.03
C ALA A 736 -22.41 30.20 -4.15
N PRO A 737 -23.65 30.72 -4.21
CA PRO A 737 -23.97 32.00 -3.65
C PRO A 737 -24.16 31.95 -2.13
N ARG A 738 -23.36 32.71 -1.39
CA ARG A 738 -23.69 33.10 -0.03
C ARG A 738 -24.23 34.53 -0.06
N GLY A 739 -25.46 34.64 0.37
CA GLY A 739 -26.21 35.89 0.47
C GLY A 739 -25.59 36.89 1.46
N GLY A 740 -25.67 38.07 1.05
CA GLY A 740 -25.61 39.39 1.54
C GLY A 740 -25.13 39.76 2.95
N GLN A 741 -24.22 40.69 2.99
CA GLN A 741 -24.45 42.01 3.56
C GLN A 741 -23.25 42.92 3.34
N GLU A 742 -23.56 44.08 2.79
CA GLU A 742 -22.66 45.20 2.50
C GLU A 742 -22.00 45.77 3.75
N ARG A 743 -20.71 46.15 3.63
CA ARG A 743 -20.20 47.45 4.16
C ARG A 743 -18.93 47.86 3.40
N ARG A 744 -18.95 49.13 2.95
CA ARG A 744 -18.00 49.87 2.11
C ARG A 744 -16.68 50.20 2.82
N ALA A 745 -15.59 50.00 2.07
CA ALA A 745 -14.43 50.84 1.69
C ALA A 745 -13.53 51.51 2.78
N PRO A 746 -12.26 51.91 2.53
CA PRO A 746 -11.70 52.38 1.27
C PRO A 746 -10.30 51.83 0.86
N ARG A 747 -9.93 52.12 -0.37
CA ARG A 747 -8.68 51.92 -1.11
C ARG A 747 -7.43 52.44 -0.41
N ARG A 748 -6.33 51.72 -0.56
CA ARG A 748 -4.99 52.32 -0.79
C ARG A 748 -4.07 51.36 -1.52
N ASP A 749 -3.33 51.92 -2.41
CA ASP A 749 -2.40 51.59 -3.46
C ASP A 749 -1.44 50.38 -3.29
N GLU A 750 -1.16 49.77 -4.44
CA GLU A 750 -0.12 48.76 -4.74
C GLU A 750 1.30 49.24 -4.42
N PRO A 751 2.26 48.28 -4.31
CA PRO A 751 3.05 47.96 -5.49
C PRO A 751 3.32 46.45 -5.74
N GLN A 752 3.57 46.20 -7.01
CA GLN A 752 3.98 45.01 -7.72
C GLN A 752 5.05 44.16 -7.04
N GLY A 753 4.93 42.84 -7.23
CA GLY A 753 6.09 41.97 -7.15
C GLY A 753 5.79 40.49 -6.94
N ASN A 754 5.92 39.75 -8.02
CA ASN A 754 6.36 38.37 -8.17
C ASN A 754 5.42 37.19 -7.89
N SER A 755 5.09 36.57 -8.99
CA SER A 755 4.63 35.21 -9.26
C SER A 755 5.33 34.14 -8.41
N LEU A 756 4.57 33.40 -7.60
CA LEU A 756 4.93 32.12 -7.02
C LEU A 756 4.02 31.03 -7.59
N GLY A 757 4.34 30.59 -8.79
CA GLY A 757 3.76 29.41 -9.42
C GLY A 757 4.87 28.60 -10.07
N GLY A 758 5.56 27.77 -9.30
CA GLY A 758 6.67 27.02 -9.87
C GLY A 758 7.35 25.92 -9.05
N ALA A 759 6.80 25.51 -7.90
CA ALA A 759 7.56 24.65 -6.98
C ALA A 759 7.14 23.16 -6.94
N MET A 760 6.06 22.73 -7.62
CA MET A 760 5.61 21.32 -7.51
C MET A 760 6.07 20.38 -8.64
N GLY A 761 6.76 20.88 -9.64
CA GLY A 761 7.19 20.09 -10.81
C GLY A 761 8.62 19.52 -10.77
N GLY A 762 9.46 20.02 -9.88
CA GLY A 762 10.90 19.67 -9.86
C GLY A 762 11.23 18.35 -9.17
N ALA A 763 10.53 18.02 -8.10
CA ALA A 763 10.84 16.85 -7.28
C ALA A 763 10.51 15.52 -8.00
N PHE A 764 9.45 15.50 -8.82
CA PHE A 764 9.07 14.31 -9.57
C PHE A 764 9.97 14.04 -10.78
N ALA A 765 10.43 15.07 -11.47
CA ALA A 765 11.35 14.88 -12.60
C ALA A 765 12.72 14.37 -12.16
N ALA A 766 13.21 14.76 -10.97
CA ALA A 766 14.48 14.29 -10.40
C ALA A 766 14.40 12.84 -9.88
N ALA A 767 13.28 12.42 -9.35
CA ALA A 767 13.06 11.02 -8.91
C ALA A 767 13.01 10.06 -10.10
N PHE A 768 12.38 10.46 -11.21
CA PHE A 768 12.31 9.66 -12.45
C PHE A 768 13.64 9.60 -13.21
N ALA A 769 14.43 10.67 -13.17
CA ALA A 769 15.74 10.69 -13.84
C ALA A 769 16.80 9.82 -13.13
N LYS A 770 16.64 9.51 -11.84
CA LYS A 770 17.56 8.65 -11.06
C LYS A 770 17.15 7.18 -10.97
N ALA A 771 15.93 6.83 -11.28
CA ALA A 771 15.53 5.44 -11.49
C ALA A 771 16.09 4.87 -12.82
N LYS A 772 16.79 5.70 -13.61
CA LYS A 772 17.41 5.36 -14.90
C LYS A 772 18.96 5.31 -14.86
N LYS A 773 19.56 5.19 -13.69
CA LYS A 773 20.99 4.85 -13.59
C LYS A 773 21.22 3.59 -12.79
#